data_05354caf0b8a59430320267f3c600b83
#
_entry.id   05354caf0b8a59430320267f3c600b83
#
_cell.length_a   1.000
_cell.length_b   1.000
_cell.length_c   1.000
_cell.angle_alpha   90.00
_cell.angle_beta   90.00
_cell.angle_gamma   90.00
#
_symmetry.space_group_name_H-M   'P 1'
#
loop_
_entity.id
_entity.type
_entity.pdbx_description
1 polymer ?
#
loop_
_entity_poly.entity_id
_entity_poly.type
_entity_poly.pdbx_seq_one_letter_code
_entity_poly.pdbx_strand_id
1 'polypeptide(L)'
;MEVVLNSAGAVKPLHYVVHNKQVKLHHHHHQTVCCCSSSRNNEKIDGLYSGLSHFELEDHKNMEILESSSIAKENQNDIWELFRETQRNILYLNKRRLIALEEMKKTQQEKQSLLDRVEQLEIELASIQNSSPIAASDKATMWPQLLLRIDSMVLTRMITIEESSNIRGLVINNKAKVANTFSDIQLKGDSELLEELRDFSIKCKQTGFHIIHICTELAPVASVGSLASYVTGISSELQKNGNLVEVILPKYASLDLNGVQGLRDTKAEFYSYFDGSWHGNKIWTGVVHGIGVTFIEPVNHMSYFNREMIYGYSDDFERFSYFSRASLDYILISGKKPAILHIHNWETAIVGPLFWDGFVNQGLGDARILFTCHDFKNQRLEHPDKLALCGLDPFRLNRHDRLQDNNKKHLVNILKGGIVYSNKVVIMSPTHSEGRTDSSLSHGLESTLDIHKEKLLLAPYGFDCKIWDPSKDTSLPSNYSADDLQGKAVCKAALRQRLELSSHPSTVVVGCICSDVSDIDLESLTHVIQLISQRGAQFILMGLSKIPSINSVLESFQKSLEDEDVRIISTYDEALSHLILAGADIILCPSFHDPLLQMPHKAIKYGAAPVALSSNNKYNSVSWNTGMSEYIMTSFGNMSLSEALDQIAKNSSQWNEKIKDGMTKDFSWGAECYDIHLNAYTSIKNL
;
A
#
# COMPACT_ATOMS: atom_id res chain seq x y z
N MET A 1 46.91 8.00 21.88
CA MET A 1 47.22 9.40 21.58
C MET A 1 45.88 10.08 21.40
N GLU A 2 45.46 10.59 22.50
CA GLU A 2 44.54 11.64 22.78
C GLU A 2 44.75 12.87 21.87
N VAL A 3 43.68 13.56 21.57
CA VAL A 3 43.49 15.01 21.65
C VAL A 3 42.06 15.29 21.16
N VAL A 4 41.16 15.49 22.08
CA VAL A 4 40.57 16.68 22.69
C VAL A 4 39.40 17.31 21.90
N LEU A 5 38.24 17.24 22.58
CA LEU A 5 36.99 18.00 22.44
C LEU A 5 37.23 19.52 22.42
N ASN A 6 36.43 20.23 21.66
CA ASN A 6 35.67 21.46 21.92
C ASN A 6 35.29 22.06 20.56
N SER A 7 34.07 22.50 20.28
CA SER A 7 33.23 23.40 21.04
C SER A 7 31.82 23.42 20.49
N ALA A 8 30.86 23.59 21.37
CA ALA A 8 29.46 23.83 21.13
C ALA A 8 29.22 25.09 20.25
N GLY A 9 28.44 24.90 19.20
CA GLY A 9 27.83 25.98 18.43
C GLY A 9 26.30 25.82 18.50
N ALA A 10 25.68 26.60 19.37
CA ALA A 10 24.24 26.66 19.53
C ALA A 10 23.58 27.19 18.25
N VAL A 11 22.75 26.38 17.62
CA VAL A 11 21.86 26.81 16.55
C VAL A 11 20.64 27.47 17.21
N LYS A 12 20.51 28.77 17.02
CA LYS A 12 19.33 29.55 17.42
C LYS A 12 18.12 29.15 16.55
N PRO A 13 16.93 29.01 17.13
CA PRO A 13 15.72 28.82 16.34
C PRO A 13 15.36 30.13 15.62
N LEU A 14 15.00 30.03 14.36
CA LEU A 14 14.42 31.09 13.55
C LEU A 14 13.03 31.44 14.11
N HIS A 15 12.97 32.52 14.87
CA HIS A 15 11.70 33.13 15.23
C HIS A 15 11.11 33.87 14.02
N TYR A 16 9.92 33.47 13.61
CA TYR A 16 9.08 34.29 12.77
C TYR A 16 8.66 35.54 13.53
N VAL A 17 9.17 36.71 13.09
CA VAL A 17 8.78 37.99 13.62
C VAL A 17 7.44 38.38 13.03
N VAL A 18 6.37 38.19 13.82
CA VAL A 18 5.10 38.88 13.59
C VAL A 18 5.25 40.29 14.08
N HIS A 19 5.27 41.26 13.18
CA HIS A 19 5.24 42.67 13.53
C HIS A 19 3.87 43.04 14.10
N ASN A 20 3.73 42.97 15.42
CA ASN A 20 2.63 43.62 16.14
C ASN A 20 2.99 45.10 16.33
N LYS A 21 2.39 45.97 15.51
CA LYS A 21 2.29 47.38 15.86
C LYS A 21 1.21 47.54 16.93
N GLN A 22 1.67 47.75 18.18
CA GLN A 22 0.80 48.16 19.28
C GLN A 22 0.29 49.58 19.04
N VAL A 23 -1.02 49.70 18.90
CA VAL A 23 -1.74 50.97 19.05
C VAL A 23 -2.23 51.04 20.49
N LYS A 24 -1.69 51.98 21.28
CA LYS A 24 -2.16 52.28 22.63
C LYS A 24 -3.58 52.90 22.53
N LEU A 25 -4.56 52.25 23.14
CA LEU A 25 -5.84 52.85 23.45
C LEU A 25 -5.99 52.99 24.98
N HIS A 26 -6.29 54.21 25.40
CA HIS A 26 -6.50 54.57 26.79
C HIS A 26 -7.77 53.89 27.37
N HIS A 27 -7.60 53.36 28.58
CA HIS A 27 -8.70 52.88 29.44
C HIS A 27 -9.65 54.00 29.86
N HIS A 28 -10.95 53.75 29.75
CA HIS A 28 -11.94 54.29 30.70
C HIS A 28 -12.75 53.11 31.26
N HIS A 29 -12.69 53.00 32.60
CA HIS A 29 -13.48 52.09 33.41
C HIS A 29 -14.96 52.49 33.35
N HIS A 30 -15.85 51.49 33.20
CA HIS A 30 -17.11 51.46 33.96
C HIS A 30 -17.51 50.03 34.30
N GLN A 31 -17.62 49.80 35.60
CA GLN A 31 -18.24 48.61 36.23
C GLN A 31 -19.75 48.59 35.94
N THR A 32 -20.34 47.42 35.81
CA THR A 32 -21.62 47.05 36.47
C THR A 32 -21.95 45.59 36.17
N VAL A 33 -21.84 44.74 37.19
CA VAL A 33 -22.83 43.97 37.93
C VAL A 33 -23.60 42.86 37.16
N CYS A 34 -23.38 41.65 37.68
CA CYS A 34 -24.19 40.43 37.50
C CYS A 34 -25.63 40.58 37.91
N CYS A 35 -26.54 39.93 37.20
CA CYS A 35 -27.63 39.18 37.84
C CYS A 35 -28.18 38.07 36.92
N CYS A 36 -28.26 36.88 37.47
CA CYS A 36 -28.99 35.73 36.97
C CYS A 36 -30.49 35.94 37.02
N SER A 37 -31.24 35.44 36.04
CA SER A 37 -32.39 34.58 36.33
C SER A 37 -33.07 34.07 35.07
N SER A 38 -33.58 32.86 35.19
CA SER A 38 -34.36 32.05 34.27
C SER A 38 -35.71 32.66 33.85
N SER A 39 -36.13 32.44 32.63
CA SER A 39 -37.34 31.66 32.28
C SER A 39 -37.89 32.01 30.87
N ARG A 40 -38.30 30.97 30.18
CA ARG A 40 -39.33 30.81 29.15
C ARG A 40 -39.86 32.07 28.45
N ASN A 41 -39.75 32.11 27.10
CA ASN A 41 -40.93 31.97 26.23
C ASN A 41 -40.50 32.08 24.75
N ASN A 42 -41.14 31.23 23.96
CA ASN A 42 -41.27 31.37 22.51
C ASN A 42 -41.97 32.68 22.19
N GLU A 43 -41.43 33.43 21.21
CA GLU A 43 -42.23 34.12 20.20
C GLU A 43 -41.35 34.72 19.11
N LYS A 44 -41.71 34.45 17.90
CA LYS A 44 -41.52 35.13 16.62
C LYS A 44 -40.45 36.24 16.57
N ILE A 45 -39.44 36.04 15.75
CA ILE A 45 -38.70 37.12 15.12
C ILE A 45 -38.80 36.92 13.60
N ASP A 46 -39.97 37.27 13.06
CA ASP A 46 -40.11 37.87 11.75
C ASP A 46 -40.00 39.38 11.94
N GLY A 47 -39.08 40.02 11.25
CA GLY A 47 -39.03 41.45 11.18
C GLY A 47 -37.72 42.11 11.58
N LEU A 48 -36.69 41.99 10.74
CA LEU A 48 -35.54 42.91 10.74
C LEU A 48 -34.84 42.91 9.37
N TYR A 49 -35.64 43.12 8.33
CA TYR A 49 -35.15 43.56 7.04
C TYR A 49 -35.97 44.75 6.57
N SER A 50 -35.76 45.93 7.18
CA SER A 50 -36.09 47.21 6.58
C SER A 50 -35.48 48.34 7.42
N GLY A 51 -34.44 48.95 6.93
CA GLY A 51 -33.90 50.13 7.59
C GLY A 51 -32.42 50.38 7.32
N LEU A 52 -32.04 50.51 6.07
CA LEU A 52 -30.79 51.15 5.69
C LEU A 52 -30.90 51.64 4.24
N SER A 53 -31.78 52.63 4.06
CA SER A 53 -31.70 53.52 2.93
C SER A 53 -31.90 54.94 3.47
N HIS A 54 -31.11 55.82 2.95
CA HIS A 54 -31.08 57.26 3.14
C HIS A 54 -30.23 57.79 4.30
N PHE A 55 -29.03 58.16 3.95
CA PHE A 55 -28.43 59.42 4.35
C PHE A 55 -27.87 60.09 3.08
N GLU A 56 -28.63 61.11 2.62
CA GLU A 56 -28.24 62.04 1.58
C GLU A 56 -27.25 63.07 2.15
N LEU A 57 -26.26 63.40 1.29
CA LEU A 57 -25.30 64.44 1.51
C LEU A 57 -25.99 65.82 1.38
N GLU A 58 -25.75 66.70 2.30
CA GLU A 58 -25.83 68.12 2.06
C GLU A 58 -24.44 68.72 1.85
N ASP A 59 -24.28 69.34 0.69
CA ASP A 59 -23.17 70.18 0.30
C ASP A 59 -23.09 71.46 1.12
N HIS A 60 -21.88 71.87 1.57
CA HIS A 60 -21.47 73.26 1.56
C HIS A 60 -19.98 73.46 1.40
N LYS A 61 -19.68 74.23 0.35
CA LYS A 61 -18.46 74.85 -0.13
C LYS A 61 -17.51 75.37 0.95
N ASN A 62 -16.21 75.21 0.78
CA ASN A 62 -15.31 76.29 0.36
C ASN A 62 -13.87 75.82 0.21
N MET A 63 -13.33 76.22 -0.78
CA MET A 63 -12.15 76.37 -1.56
C MET A 63 -10.86 76.74 -0.75
N GLU A 64 -9.75 76.22 -1.28
CA GLU A 64 -8.34 76.60 -1.06
C GLU A 64 -7.60 76.00 0.13
N ILE A 65 -6.78 75.01 -0.16
CA ILE A 65 -5.31 75.06 -0.10
C ILE A 65 -4.73 73.87 -0.83
N LEU A 66 -3.97 74.14 -1.85
CA LEU A 66 -3.30 73.22 -2.73
C LEU A 66 -2.09 72.52 -2.07
N GLU A 67 -1.83 71.29 -2.50
CA GLU A 67 -0.57 70.57 -2.52
C GLU A 67 -0.17 69.62 -1.37
N SER A 68 -1.00 69.39 -0.36
CA SER A 68 -0.73 68.29 0.58
C SER A 68 -1.82 67.18 0.61
N SER A 69 -2.75 67.21 -0.36
CA SER A 69 -4.00 66.37 -0.30
C SER A 69 -3.94 65.08 -1.13
N SER A 70 -2.95 64.81 -1.95
CA SER A 70 -2.92 63.58 -2.76
C SER A 70 -2.48 62.37 -1.94
N ILE A 71 -1.47 62.47 -1.11
CA ILE A 71 -0.95 61.39 -0.26
C ILE A 71 -1.94 61.04 0.87
N ALA A 72 -2.65 62.04 1.41
CA ALA A 72 -3.66 61.83 2.45
C ALA A 72 -4.92 61.13 1.92
N LYS A 73 -5.33 61.40 0.66
CA LYS A 73 -6.49 60.74 0.02
C LYS A 73 -6.16 59.29 -0.41
N GLU A 74 -4.93 59.04 -0.83
CA GLU A 74 -4.49 57.69 -1.19
C GLU A 74 -4.45 56.80 0.06
N ASN A 75 -3.86 57.24 1.15
CA ASN A 75 -3.87 56.54 2.44
C ASN A 75 -5.27 56.37 3.03
N GLN A 76 -6.21 57.26 2.78
CA GLN A 76 -7.58 57.18 3.28
C GLN A 76 -8.41 56.18 2.46
N ASN A 77 -8.19 56.06 1.17
CA ASN A 77 -8.75 55.03 0.31
C ASN A 77 -8.26 53.63 0.66
N ASP A 78 -6.95 53.48 0.93
CA ASP A 78 -6.36 52.20 1.34
C ASP A 78 -6.91 51.73 2.69
N ILE A 79 -7.14 52.63 3.65
CA ILE A 79 -7.74 52.32 4.94
C ILE A 79 -9.20 51.89 4.76
N TRP A 80 -9.97 52.53 3.88
CA TRP A 80 -11.36 52.14 3.60
C TRP A 80 -11.46 50.83 2.83
N GLU A 81 -10.51 50.51 1.98
CA GLU A 81 -10.44 49.24 1.27
C GLU A 81 -10.09 48.11 2.24
N LEU A 82 -9.11 48.31 3.12
CA LEU A 82 -8.74 47.41 4.20
C LEU A 82 -9.91 47.17 5.17
N PHE A 83 -10.67 48.22 5.50
CA PHE A 83 -11.83 48.11 6.36
C PHE A 83 -12.97 47.30 5.70
N ARG A 84 -13.23 47.49 4.40
CA ARG A 84 -14.22 46.69 3.63
C ARG A 84 -13.78 45.25 3.48
N GLU A 85 -12.49 44.99 3.31
CA GLU A 85 -11.96 43.64 3.23
C GLU A 85 -12.06 42.95 4.58
N THR A 86 -11.71 43.60 5.66
CA THR A 86 -11.84 43.11 7.02
C THR A 86 -13.32 42.79 7.34
N GLN A 87 -14.25 43.67 6.97
CA GLN A 87 -15.68 43.45 7.16
C GLN A 87 -16.21 42.26 6.34
N ARG A 88 -15.74 42.07 5.09
CA ARG A 88 -16.06 40.90 4.26
C ARG A 88 -15.51 39.62 4.90
N ASN A 89 -14.28 39.66 5.42
CA ASN A 89 -13.66 38.52 6.10
C ASN A 89 -14.38 38.14 7.38
N ILE A 90 -14.82 39.10 8.17
CA ILE A 90 -15.63 38.88 9.39
C ILE A 90 -16.98 38.23 9.02
N LEU A 91 -17.65 38.74 8.00
CA LEU A 91 -18.91 38.17 7.53
C LEU A 91 -18.74 36.75 6.99
N TYR A 92 -17.66 36.50 6.25
CA TYR A 92 -17.31 35.17 5.75
C TYR A 92 -17.02 34.18 6.89
N LEU A 93 -16.22 34.60 7.89
CA LEU A 93 -15.91 33.77 9.05
C LEU A 93 -17.14 33.49 9.90
N ASN A 94 -18.04 34.47 10.09
CA ASN A 94 -19.28 34.27 10.79
C ASN A 94 -20.22 33.31 10.05
N LYS A 95 -20.32 33.42 8.72
CA LYS A 95 -21.08 32.47 7.91
C LYS A 95 -20.51 31.04 8.02
N ARG A 96 -19.19 30.88 7.95
CA ARG A 96 -18.54 29.57 8.17
C ARG A 96 -18.77 29.02 9.57
N ARG A 97 -18.71 29.87 10.59
CA ARG A 97 -19.02 29.47 11.96
C ARG A 97 -20.46 28.97 12.12
N LEU A 98 -21.44 29.64 11.50
CA LEU A 98 -22.84 29.22 11.54
C LEU A 98 -23.03 27.86 10.84
N ILE A 99 -22.42 27.66 9.66
CA ILE A 99 -22.47 26.38 8.94
C ILE A 99 -21.85 25.26 9.79
N ALA A 100 -20.66 25.49 10.37
CA ALA A 100 -20.00 24.50 11.22
C ALA A 100 -20.81 24.15 12.49
N LEU A 101 -21.52 25.12 13.06
CA LEU A 101 -22.43 24.89 14.20
C LEU A 101 -23.65 24.05 13.78
N GLU A 102 -24.16 24.26 12.59
CA GLU A 102 -25.30 23.50 12.06
C GLU A 102 -24.90 22.07 11.71
N GLU A 103 -23.73 21.88 11.11
CA GLU A 103 -23.15 20.55 10.86
C GLU A 103 -22.84 19.81 12.16
N MET A 104 -22.27 20.49 13.16
CA MET A 104 -22.04 19.90 14.48
C MET A 104 -23.33 19.45 15.15
N LYS A 105 -24.38 20.27 15.05
CA LYS A 105 -25.70 19.94 15.59
C LYS A 105 -26.32 18.74 14.88
N LYS A 106 -26.18 18.67 13.54
CA LYS A 106 -26.63 17.52 12.75
C LYS A 106 -25.87 16.25 13.11
N THR A 107 -24.55 16.31 13.22
CA THR A 107 -23.72 15.18 13.62
C THR A 107 -24.05 14.70 15.04
N GLN A 108 -24.38 15.62 15.94
CA GLN A 108 -24.79 15.29 17.29
C GLN A 108 -26.16 14.59 17.32
N GLN A 109 -27.09 15.00 16.45
CA GLN A 109 -28.37 14.31 16.27
C GLN A 109 -28.22 12.91 15.67
N GLU A 110 -27.35 12.77 14.65
CA GLU A 110 -27.02 11.48 14.05
C GLU A 110 -26.36 10.54 15.07
N LYS A 111 -25.44 11.06 15.88
CA LYS A 111 -24.83 10.31 16.98
C LYS A 111 -25.87 9.81 17.99
N GLN A 112 -26.81 10.67 18.36
CA GLN A 112 -27.87 10.27 19.30
C GLN A 112 -28.75 9.17 18.70
N SER A 113 -29.16 9.32 17.43
CA SER A 113 -29.95 8.31 16.71
C SER A 113 -29.22 6.96 16.60
N LEU A 114 -27.89 6.98 16.43
CA LEU A 114 -27.08 5.76 16.41
C LEU A 114 -26.98 5.14 17.81
N LEU A 115 -26.87 5.93 18.87
CA LEU A 115 -26.87 5.42 20.23
C LEU A 115 -28.21 4.77 20.58
N ASP A 116 -29.34 5.40 20.22
CA ASP A 116 -30.66 4.83 20.40
C ASP A 116 -30.84 3.51 19.64
N ARG A 117 -30.23 3.41 18.44
CA ARG A 117 -30.24 2.18 17.64
C ARG A 117 -29.35 1.07 18.23
N VAL A 118 -28.21 1.44 18.80
CA VAL A 118 -27.34 0.47 19.53
C VAL A 118 -28.07 -0.07 20.74
N GLU A 119 -28.71 0.78 21.53
CA GLU A 119 -29.51 0.36 22.69
C GLU A 119 -30.67 -0.58 22.29
N GLN A 120 -31.32 -0.28 21.14
CA GLN A 120 -32.38 -1.14 20.59
C GLN A 120 -31.84 -2.50 20.15
N LEU A 121 -30.66 -2.54 19.49
CA LEU A 121 -30.01 -3.78 19.11
C LEU A 121 -29.51 -4.58 20.30
N GLU A 122 -29.05 -3.91 21.37
CA GLU A 122 -28.66 -4.57 22.62
C GLU A 122 -29.86 -5.25 23.30
N ILE A 123 -31.03 -4.60 23.29
CA ILE A 123 -32.30 -5.16 23.79
C ILE A 123 -32.74 -6.35 22.92
N GLU A 124 -32.66 -6.25 21.60
CA GLU A 124 -32.95 -7.35 20.65
C GLU A 124 -31.98 -8.51 20.88
N LEU A 125 -30.68 -8.24 21.06
CA LEU A 125 -29.65 -9.25 21.35
C LEU A 125 -29.91 -9.96 22.68
N ALA A 126 -30.28 -9.21 23.72
CA ALA A 126 -30.68 -9.75 25.00
C ALA A 126 -31.94 -10.62 24.91
N SER A 127 -32.89 -10.27 24.04
CA SER A 127 -34.11 -11.05 23.79
C SER A 127 -33.81 -12.36 23.05
N ILE A 128 -32.84 -12.36 22.12
CA ILE A 128 -32.38 -13.57 21.39
C ILE A 128 -31.56 -14.49 22.28
N GLN A 129 -30.76 -13.93 23.20
CA GLN A 129 -29.97 -14.70 24.17
C GLN A 129 -30.84 -15.40 25.21
N ASN A 130 -32.04 -14.86 25.48
CA ASN A 130 -33.00 -15.52 26.40
C ASN A 130 -33.76 -16.70 25.80
N SER A 131 -33.57 -16.99 24.52
CA SER A 131 -34.23 -18.11 23.81
C SER A 131 -33.42 -19.42 23.75
N SER A 132 -32.23 -19.49 24.38
CA SER A 132 -31.42 -20.74 24.47
C SER A 132 -30.75 -20.86 25.86
N PRO A 133 -31.38 -21.52 26.83
CA PRO A 133 -30.91 -21.47 28.23
C PRO A 133 -29.65 -22.28 28.60
N ILE A 134 -29.09 -23.10 27.71
CA ILE A 134 -28.03 -24.03 28.05
C ILE A 134 -26.62 -23.56 27.66
N ALA A 135 -26.47 -22.78 26.58
CA ALA A 135 -25.15 -22.34 26.09
C ALA A 135 -24.69 -20.96 26.62
N ALA A 136 -25.60 -20.15 27.15
CA ALA A 136 -25.28 -18.81 27.64
C ALA A 136 -24.74 -18.81 29.09
N SER A 137 -25.10 -19.82 29.92
CA SER A 137 -24.62 -19.95 31.30
C SER A 137 -23.12 -20.26 31.34
N ASP A 138 -22.58 -21.05 30.39
CA ASP A 138 -21.18 -21.49 30.44
C ASP A 138 -20.21 -20.38 29.98
N LYS A 139 -20.62 -19.54 29.02
CA LYS A 139 -19.79 -18.43 28.57
C LYS A 139 -19.70 -17.26 29.54
N ALA A 140 -20.74 -16.99 30.33
CA ALA A 140 -20.75 -15.91 31.31
C ALA A 140 -19.93 -16.24 32.55
N THR A 141 -19.75 -17.51 32.87
CA THR A 141 -18.99 -17.97 34.06
C THR A 141 -17.52 -18.23 33.75
N MET A 142 -17.12 -18.32 32.52
CA MET A 142 -15.79 -18.77 32.11
C MET A 142 -14.66 -17.77 32.47
N TRP A 143 -14.85 -16.48 32.18
CA TRP A 143 -13.80 -15.50 32.47
C TRP A 143 -13.61 -15.27 33.99
N PRO A 144 -14.64 -15.33 34.87
CA PRO A 144 -14.41 -15.34 36.31
C PRO A 144 -13.64 -16.58 36.80
N GLN A 145 -13.92 -17.75 36.22
CA GLN A 145 -13.15 -18.97 36.53
C GLN A 145 -11.69 -18.85 36.13
N LEU A 146 -11.42 -18.25 34.95
CA LEU A 146 -10.06 -17.98 34.51
C LEU A 146 -9.31 -17.05 35.45
N LEU A 147 -9.96 -15.97 35.94
CA LEU A 147 -9.37 -15.07 36.92
C LEU A 147 -9.05 -15.78 38.24
N LEU A 148 -9.93 -16.63 38.72
CA LEU A 148 -9.69 -17.45 39.94
C LEU A 148 -8.52 -18.42 39.73
N ARG A 149 -8.36 -19.01 38.54
CA ARG A 149 -7.19 -19.87 38.27
C ARG A 149 -5.89 -19.08 38.20
N ILE A 150 -5.90 -17.87 37.67
CA ILE A 150 -4.75 -16.95 37.72
C ILE A 150 -4.38 -16.65 39.16
N ASP A 151 -5.36 -16.45 40.07
CA ASP A 151 -5.11 -16.26 41.49
C ASP A 151 -4.46 -17.49 42.12
N SER A 152 -4.94 -18.69 41.78
CA SER A 152 -4.34 -19.95 42.24
C SER A 152 -2.89 -20.09 41.77
N MET A 153 -2.56 -19.69 40.51
CA MET A 153 -1.20 -19.71 39.98
C MET A 153 -0.25 -18.76 40.74
N VAL A 154 -0.75 -17.62 41.25
CA VAL A 154 0.02 -16.74 42.13
C VAL A 154 0.30 -17.40 43.49
N LEU A 155 -0.72 -18.00 44.11
CA LEU A 155 -0.58 -18.68 45.40
C LEU A 155 0.36 -19.88 45.33
N THR A 156 0.36 -20.60 44.20
CA THR A 156 1.29 -21.73 43.96
C THR A 156 2.67 -21.28 43.47
N ARG A 157 2.92 -19.97 43.34
CA ARG A 157 4.17 -19.36 42.88
C ARG A 157 4.56 -19.74 41.46
N MET A 158 3.61 -20.11 40.63
CA MET A 158 3.82 -20.36 39.20
C MET A 158 4.06 -19.05 38.40
N ILE A 159 3.43 -17.95 38.87
CA ILE A 159 3.57 -16.60 38.28
C ILE A 159 3.82 -15.55 39.38
N THR A 160 4.46 -14.44 38.99
CA THR A 160 4.65 -13.31 39.91
C THR A 160 3.37 -12.47 40.03
N ILE A 161 3.26 -11.66 41.10
CA ILE A 161 2.13 -10.73 41.30
C ILE A 161 2.04 -9.72 40.12
N GLU A 162 3.17 -9.27 39.63
CA GLU A 162 3.23 -8.32 38.52
C GLU A 162 2.74 -8.96 37.20
N GLU A 163 3.19 -10.17 36.90
CA GLU A 163 2.75 -10.94 35.73
C GLU A 163 1.24 -11.22 35.81
N SER A 164 0.75 -11.62 36.96
CA SER A 164 -0.68 -11.83 37.22
C SER A 164 -1.52 -10.57 36.99
N SER A 165 -1.05 -9.42 37.47
CA SER A 165 -1.74 -8.14 37.28
C SER A 165 -1.87 -7.79 35.78
N ASN A 166 -0.80 -8.01 35.00
CA ASN A 166 -0.81 -7.80 33.55
C ASN A 166 -1.79 -8.75 32.85
N ILE A 167 -1.75 -10.04 33.17
CA ILE A 167 -2.64 -11.05 32.56
C ILE A 167 -4.10 -10.77 32.90
N ARG A 168 -4.40 -10.42 34.15
CA ARG A 168 -5.77 -10.03 34.59
C ARG A 168 -6.29 -8.82 33.83
N GLY A 169 -5.47 -7.78 33.71
CA GLY A 169 -5.82 -6.59 32.92
C GLY A 169 -6.18 -6.95 31.49
N LEU A 170 -5.44 -7.83 30.85
CA LEU A 170 -5.71 -8.31 29.49
C LEU A 170 -6.99 -9.12 29.40
N VAL A 171 -7.26 -10.02 30.35
CA VAL A 171 -8.50 -10.82 30.38
C VAL A 171 -9.71 -9.92 30.58
N ILE A 172 -9.66 -8.94 31.47
CA ILE A 172 -10.76 -8.01 31.73
C ILE A 172 -11.06 -7.14 30.51
N ASN A 173 -10.03 -6.65 29.83
CA ASN A 173 -10.17 -5.76 28.68
C ASN A 173 -10.56 -6.49 27.37
N ASN A 174 -10.39 -7.80 27.29
CA ASN A 174 -10.63 -8.60 26.09
C ASN A 174 -11.63 -9.76 26.31
N LYS A 175 -12.65 -9.56 27.15
CA LYS A 175 -13.63 -10.59 27.55
C LYS A 175 -14.18 -11.44 26.39
N ALA A 176 -14.58 -10.80 25.28
CA ALA A 176 -15.15 -11.51 24.15
C ALA A 176 -14.13 -12.40 23.43
N LYS A 177 -12.88 -11.95 23.26
CA LYS A 177 -11.79 -12.76 22.67
C LYS A 177 -11.38 -13.89 23.59
N VAL A 178 -11.30 -13.63 24.90
CA VAL A 178 -11.00 -14.62 25.93
C VAL A 178 -12.05 -15.74 25.95
N ALA A 179 -13.34 -15.40 25.88
CA ALA A 179 -14.43 -16.36 25.85
C ALA A 179 -14.41 -17.29 24.62
N ASN A 180 -13.88 -16.81 23.50
CA ASN A 180 -13.74 -17.62 22.30
C ASN A 180 -12.47 -18.46 22.24
N THR A 181 -11.37 -17.98 22.86
CA THR A 181 -10.05 -18.64 22.81
C THR A 181 -9.92 -19.72 23.88
N PHE A 182 -10.52 -19.52 25.04
CA PHE A 182 -10.37 -20.37 26.21
C PHE A 182 -11.63 -21.18 26.54
N SER A 183 -12.35 -21.67 25.51
CA SER A 183 -13.57 -22.47 25.69
C SER A 183 -13.35 -23.72 26.50
N ASP A 184 -12.13 -24.27 26.55
CA ASP A 184 -11.79 -25.56 27.12
C ASP A 184 -11.01 -25.47 28.46
N ILE A 185 -11.18 -24.34 29.19
CA ILE A 185 -10.48 -24.06 30.48
C ILE A 185 -10.55 -25.24 31.44
N GLN A 186 -11.69 -25.93 31.50
CA GLN A 186 -11.92 -27.01 32.51
C GLN A 186 -11.10 -28.27 32.20
N LEU A 187 -10.65 -28.45 30.97
CA LEU A 187 -9.92 -29.62 30.49
C LEU A 187 -8.39 -29.47 30.57
N LYS A 188 -7.89 -28.23 30.73
CA LYS A 188 -6.47 -27.90 30.68
C LYS A 188 -5.83 -27.79 32.05
N GLY A 189 -4.59 -28.27 32.17
CA GLY A 189 -3.77 -28.10 33.38
C GLY A 189 -3.30 -26.64 33.54
N ASP A 190 -2.90 -26.21 34.73
CA ASP A 190 -2.48 -24.84 35.04
C ASP A 190 -1.23 -24.43 34.25
N SER A 191 -0.31 -25.37 34.01
CA SER A 191 0.91 -25.09 33.21
C SER A 191 0.60 -24.82 31.73
N GLU A 192 -0.27 -25.62 31.14
CA GLU A 192 -0.71 -25.47 29.75
C GLU A 192 -1.52 -24.18 29.56
N LEU A 193 -2.43 -23.93 30.51
CA LEU A 193 -3.22 -22.70 30.52
C LEU A 193 -2.34 -21.45 30.67
N LEU A 194 -1.27 -21.54 31.46
CA LEU A 194 -0.33 -20.42 31.63
C LEU A 194 0.45 -20.12 30.32
N GLU A 195 0.90 -21.13 29.62
CA GLU A 195 1.56 -20.94 28.33
C GLU A 195 0.61 -20.28 27.31
N GLU A 196 -0.64 -20.77 27.22
CA GLU A 196 -1.64 -20.14 26.36
C GLU A 196 -1.98 -18.69 26.75
N LEU A 197 -2.02 -18.40 28.06
CA LEU A 197 -2.22 -17.04 28.56
C LEU A 197 -1.03 -16.13 28.26
N ARG A 198 0.18 -16.64 28.28
CA ARG A 198 1.38 -15.94 27.88
C ARG A 198 1.34 -15.64 26.36
N ASP A 199 1.02 -16.63 25.56
CA ASP A 199 0.84 -16.47 24.11
C ASP A 199 -0.29 -15.49 23.78
N PHE A 200 -1.42 -15.59 24.49
CA PHE A 200 -2.52 -14.64 24.37
C PHE A 200 -2.07 -13.23 24.80
N SER A 201 -1.29 -13.11 25.88
CA SER A 201 -0.71 -11.85 26.34
C SER A 201 0.24 -11.23 25.29
N ILE A 202 1.07 -12.04 24.66
CA ILE A 202 1.95 -11.61 23.57
C ILE A 202 1.12 -11.13 22.36
N LYS A 203 0.13 -11.89 21.95
CA LYS A 203 -0.79 -11.55 20.85
C LYS A 203 -1.64 -10.31 21.13
N CYS A 204 -2.06 -10.10 22.39
CA CYS A 204 -2.81 -8.92 22.82
C CYS A 204 -1.93 -7.69 23.11
N LYS A 205 -0.68 -7.87 23.48
CA LYS A 205 0.31 -6.79 23.61
C LYS A 205 0.83 -6.30 22.27
N GLN A 206 0.72 -7.08 21.22
CA GLN A 206 0.85 -6.58 19.86
C GLN A 206 -0.38 -5.73 19.56
N THR A 207 -0.40 -4.51 20.07
CA THR A 207 -1.20 -3.45 19.45
C THR A 207 -0.74 -3.43 18.00
N GLY A 208 -1.59 -3.83 17.08
CA GLY A 208 -1.27 -3.86 15.66
C GLY A 208 -0.70 -2.51 15.22
N PHE A 209 0.17 -2.51 14.25
CA PHE A 209 0.72 -1.28 13.69
C PHE A 209 -0.38 -0.48 12.98
N HIS A 210 -0.33 0.84 13.09
CA HIS A 210 -1.01 1.71 12.15
C HIS A 210 -0.05 2.00 10.99
N ILE A 211 -0.35 1.45 9.82
CA ILE A 211 0.47 1.49 8.61
C ILE A 211 -0.27 2.31 7.56
N ILE A 212 0.38 3.30 7.00
CA ILE A 212 -0.15 4.05 5.86
C ILE A 212 0.74 3.79 4.65
N HIS A 213 0.17 3.15 3.62
CA HIS A 213 0.80 3.05 2.31
C HIS A 213 0.57 4.34 1.52
N ILE A 214 1.66 4.98 1.08
CA ILE A 214 1.63 6.06 0.09
C ILE A 214 2.09 5.44 -1.22
N CYS A 215 1.18 5.25 -2.16
CA CYS A 215 1.47 4.52 -3.40
C CYS A 215 0.67 5.06 -4.59
N THR A 216 1.03 4.60 -5.76
CA THR A 216 0.43 5.04 -7.03
C THR A 216 -0.54 4.03 -7.61
N GLU A 217 -0.56 2.81 -7.08
CA GLU A 217 -1.41 1.72 -7.55
C GLU A 217 -2.06 0.96 -6.40
N LEU A 218 -3.27 0.44 -6.63
CA LEU A 218 -4.01 -0.47 -5.76
C LEU A 218 -5.01 -1.28 -6.60
N ALA A 219 -4.91 -2.61 -6.61
CA ALA A 219 -5.86 -3.45 -7.34
C ALA A 219 -7.22 -3.53 -6.61
N PRO A 220 -8.35 -3.54 -7.35
CA PRO A 220 -8.47 -3.44 -8.80
C PRO A 220 -8.57 -1.98 -9.32
N VAL A 221 -8.60 -1.00 -8.44
CA VAL A 221 -9.02 0.40 -8.69
C VAL A 221 -8.05 1.16 -9.58
N ALA A 222 -6.74 0.95 -9.35
CA ALA A 222 -5.64 1.55 -10.10
C ALA A 222 -4.59 0.47 -10.34
N SER A 223 -4.72 -0.31 -11.40
CA SER A 223 -3.87 -1.47 -11.67
C SER A 223 -3.17 -1.33 -13.00
N VAL A 224 -1.85 -1.17 -12.97
CA VAL A 224 -0.99 -1.14 -14.16
C VAL A 224 0.06 -2.26 -14.08
N GLY A 225 0.62 -2.48 -12.90
CA GLY A 225 1.71 -3.40 -12.69
C GLY A 225 1.58 -4.27 -11.44
N SER A 226 2.68 -4.90 -11.06
CA SER A 226 2.76 -5.76 -9.88
C SER A 226 2.59 -5.01 -8.56
N LEU A 227 2.82 -3.68 -8.55
CA LEU A 227 2.63 -2.85 -7.37
C LEU A 227 1.17 -2.90 -6.88
N ALA A 228 0.20 -2.88 -7.79
CA ALA A 228 -1.22 -2.92 -7.45
C ALA A 228 -1.59 -4.17 -6.67
N SER A 229 -1.25 -5.34 -7.18
CA SER A 229 -1.52 -6.63 -6.51
C SER A 229 -0.72 -6.79 -5.22
N TYR A 230 0.52 -6.28 -5.19
CA TYR A 230 1.33 -6.29 -3.99
C TYR A 230 0.70 -5.47 -2.86
N VAL A 231 0.33 -4.20 -3.12
CA VAL A 231 -0.26 -3.34 -2.08
C VAL A 231 -1.56 -3.94 -1.56
N THR A 232 -2.42 -4.44 -2.44
CA THR A 232 -3.68 -5.10 -2.04
C THR A 232 -3.42 -6.37 -1.23
N GLY A 233 -2.52 -7.23 -1.69
CA GLY A 233 -2.23 -8.51 -1.06
C GLY A 233 -1.63 -8.36 0.33
N ILE A 234 -0.54 -7.59 0.47
CA ILE A 234 0.12 -7.39 1.77
C ILE A 234 -0.78 -6.63 2.76
N SER A 235 -1.53 -5.61 2.29
CA SER A 235 -2.45 -4.86 3.13
C SER A 235 -3.56 -5.75 3.70
N SER A 236 -4.13 -6.63 2.86
CA SER A 236 -5.15 -7.58 3.31
C SER A 236 -4.62 -8.54 4.37
N GLU A 237 -3.40 -9.08 4.20
CA GLU A 237 -2.80 -9.98 5.19
C GLU A 237 -2.44 -9.25 6.48
N LEU A 238 -1.92 -8.04 6.41
CA LEU A 238 -1.65 -7.21 7.58
C LEU A 238 -2.92 -6.92 8.38
N GLN A 239 -4.04 -6.61 7.71
CA GLN A 239 -5.33 -6.37 8.38
C GLN A 239 -5.89 -7.63 9.03
N LYS A 240 -5.83 -8.79 8.38
CA LYS A 240 -6.26 -10.08 8.97
C LYS A 240 -5.52 -10.38 10.27
N ASN A 241 -4.27 -9.95 10.36
CA ASN A 241 -3.41 -10.12 11.54
C ASN A 241 -3.48 -8.94 12.53
N GLY A 242 -4.54 -8.11 12.46
CA GLY A 242 -4.87 -7.12 13.47
C GLY A 242 -4.15 -5.78 13.34
N ASN A 243 -3.53 -5.49 12.19
CA ASN A 243 -2.95 -4.19 11.92
C ASN A 243 -4.00 -3.25 11.30
N LEU A 244 -3.91 -1.97 11.59
CA LEU A 244 -4.68 -0.94 10.89
C LEU A 244 -3.88 -0.53 9.64
N VAL A 245 -4.43 -0.79 8.46
CA VAL A 245 -3.81 -0.44 7.19
C VAL A 245 -4.69 0.53 6.44
N GLU A 246 -4.10 1.63 6.00
CA GLU A 246 -4.73 2.63 5.14
C GLU A 246 -3.85 2.86 3.90
N VAL A 247 -4.48 3.24 2.81
CA VAL A 247 -3.79 3.53 1.53
C VAL A 247 -4.13 4.95 1.09
N ILE A 248 -3.12 5.70 0.68
CA ILE A 248 -3.28 7.02 0.05
C ILE A 248 -2.89 6.90 -1.41
N LEU A 249 -3.80 7.32 -2.30
CA LEU A 249 -3.66 7.27 -3.75
C LEU A 249 -3.95 8.63 -4.39
N PRO A 250 -3.35 8.96 -5.55
CA PRO A 250 -3.85 10.03 -6.38
C PRO A 250 -5.26 9.73 -6.90
N LYS A 251 -6.10 10.74 -7.02
CA LYS A 251 -7.42 10.62 -7.64
C LYS A 251 -7.27 10.68 -9.17
N TYR A 252 -6.96 9.56 -9.80
CA TYR A 252 -6.86 9.48 -11.26
C TYR A 252 -8.24 9.53 -11.92
N ALA A 253 -8.30 10.06 -13.16
CA ALA A 253 -9.51 9.97 -13.96
C ALA A 253 -9.81 8.53 -14.43
N SER A 254 -8.75 7.73 -14.59
CA SER A 254 -8.82 6.34 -15.05
C SER A 254 -9.15 5.32 -13.96
N LEU A 255 -9.52 5.76 -12.72
CA LEU A 255 -9.88 4.85 -11.64
C LEU A 255 -11.11 4.01 -11.97
N ASP A 256 -11.04 2.71 -11.75
CA ASP A 256 -12.24 1.87 -11.69
C ASP A 256 -12.97 2.09 -10.35
N LEU A 257 -13.91 3.01 -10.36
CA LEU A 257 -14.68 3.38 -9.16
C LEU A 257 -15.70 2.31 -8.75
N ASN A 258 -16.03 1.33 -9.60
CA ASN A 258 -16.93 0.22 -9.25
C ASN A 258 -16.35 -0.67 -8.15
N GLY A 259 -15.02 -0.74 -8.06
CA GLY A 259 -14.31 -1.46 -7.00
C GLY A 259 -14.27 -0.73 -5.64
N VAL A 260 -14.77 0.52 -5.53
CA VAL A 260 -14.68 1.33 -4.32
C VAL A 260 -16.02 1.39 -3.59
N GLN A 261 -16.09 0.76 -2.44
CA GLN A 261 -17.29 0.81 -1.59
C GLN A 261 -17.35 2.13 -0.83
N GLY A 262 -18.54 2.74 -0.77
CA GLY A 262 -18.77 3.96 0.02
C GLY A 262 -17.93 5.16 -0.41
N LEU A 263 -17.57 5.27 -1.68
CA LEU A 263 -16.83 6.41 -2.21
C LEU A 263 -17.60 7.71 -1.96
N ARG A 264 -16.94 8.65 -1.28
CA ARG A 264 -17.51 9.96 -1.00
C ARG A 264 -16.47 11.07 -1.05
N ASP A 265 -16.87 12.23 -1.52
CA ASP A 265 -16.16 13.49 -1.32
C ASP A 265 -16.40 13.97 0.13
N THR A 266 -15.33 14.13 0.89
CA THR A 266 -15.43 14.56 2.30
C THR A 266 -15.84 16.03 2.46
N LYS A 267 -15.92 16.81 1.35
CA LYS A 267 -16.12 18.26 1.34
C LYS A 267 -15.07 19.06 2.13
N ALA A 268 -13.99 18.39 2.53
CA ALA A 268 -12.86 19.01 3.19
C ALA A 268 -11.76 19.29 2.16
N GLU A 269 -11.12 20.42 2.30
CA GLU A 269 -9.99 20.83 1.49
C GLU A 269 -8.79 21.09 2.38
N PHE A 270 -7.61 20.78 1.88
CA PHE A 270 -6.35 21.12 2.52
C PHE A 270 -5.36 21.66 1.49
N TYR A 271 -4.30 22.29 1.97
CA TYR A 271 -3.33 22.96 1.10
C TYR A 271 -1.97 22.31 1.22
N SER A 272 -1.30 22.18 0.07
CA SER A 272 0.07 21.67 -0.03
C SER A 272 0.95 22.67 -0.77
N TYR A 273 2.18 22.82 -0.29
CA TYR A 273 3.16 23.70 -0.94
C TYR A 273 3.74 23.02 -2.18
N PHE A 274 3.75 23.73 -3.31
CA PHE A 274 4.42 23.29 -4.52
C PHE A 274 4.74 24.50 -5.40
N ASP A 275 5.92 24.50 -6.02
CA ASP A 275 6.38 25.53 -6.95
C ASP A 275 6.15 26.98 -6.44
N GLY A 276 6.62 27.25 -5.21
CA GLY A 276 6.56 28.58 -4.61
C GLY A 276 5.19 28.99 -4.05
N SER A 277 4.15 28.18 -4.17
CA SER A 277 2.78 28.53 -3.76
C SER A 277 2.05 27.40 -3.04
N TRP A 278 0.92 27.74 -2.41
CA TRP A 278 0.04 26.77 -1.76
C TRP A 278 -1.13 26.41 -2.67
N HIS A 279 -1.34 25.10 -2.88
CA HIS A 279 -2.35 24.56 -3.78
C HIS A 279 -3.37 23.75 -3.01
N GLY A 280 -4.65 23.98 -3.31
CA GLY A 280 -5.77 23.26 -2.69
C GLY A 280 -5.89 21.83 -3.19
N ASN A 281 -6.27 20.93 -2.28
CA ASN A 281 -6.56 19.52 -2.55
C ASN A 281 -7.92 19.16 -2.00
N LYS A 282 -8.69 18.36 -2.73
CA LYS A 282 -9.90 17.68 -2.27
C LYS A 282 -9.56 16.28 -1.79
N ILE A 283 -10.36 15.79 -0.86
CA ILE A 283 -10.20 14.48 -0.26
C ILE A 283 -11.42 13.62 -0.59
N TRP A 284 -11.16 12.47 -1.20
CA TRP A 284 -12.16 11.43 -1.38
C TRP A 284 -11.78 10.22 -0.52
N THR A 285 -12.78 9.55 0.05
CA THR A 285 -12.55 8.36 0.88
C THR A 285 -13.46 7.23 0.43
N GLY A 286 -12.97 6.01 0.56
CA GLY A 286 -13.72 4.80 0.25
C GLY A 286 -13.03 3.57 0.80
N VAL A 287 -13.60 2.39 0.53
CA VAL A 287 -13.04 1.11 0.98
C VAL A 287 -12.86 0.20 -0.24
N VAL A 288 -11.67 -0.39 -0.38
CA VAL A 288 -11.31 -1.33 -1.44
C VAL A 288 -10.86 -2.64 -0.78
N HIS A 289 -11.59 -3.73 -1.01
CA HIS A 289 -11.31 -5.04 -0.38
C HIS A 289 -11.14 -4.98 1.15
N GLY A 290 -11.91 -4.11 1.83
CA GLY A 290 -11.82 -3.91 3.27
C GLY A 290 -10.70 -2.95 3.71
N ILE A 291 -9.88 -2.43 2.80
CA ILE A 291 -8.81 -1.47 3.06
C ILE A 291 -9.36 -0.05 2.94
N GLY A 292 -9.16 0.78 3.95
CA GLY A 292 -9.51 2.20 3.90
C GLY A 292 -8.60 2.95 2.92
N VAL A 293 -9.20 3.63 1.95
CA VAL A 293 -8.46 4.36 0.91
C VAL A 293 -8.81 5.83 0.93
N THR A 294 -7.80 6.66 0.86
CA THR A 294 -7.91 8.11 0.68
C THR A 294 -7.36 8.49 -0.69
N PHE A 295 -8.18 9.17 -1.49
CA PHE A 295 -7.76 9.71 -2.77
C PHE A 295 -7.55 11.22 -2.65
N ILE A 296 -6.41 11.70 -3.12
CA ILE A 296 -6.06 13.13 -3.15
C ILE A 296 -6.28 13.66 -4.56
N GLU A 297 -7.10 14.68 -4.68
CA GLU A 297 -7.42 15.36 -5.94
C GLU A 297 -6.93 16.82 -5.87
N PRO A 298 -5.88 17.21 -6.62
CA PRO A 298 -5.43 18.59 -6.70
C PRO A 298 -6.49 19.47 -7.36
N VAL A 299 -6.81 20.63 -6.78
CA VAL A 299 -7.78 21.58 -7.35
C VAL A 299 -7.14 22.39 -8.48
N ASN A 300 -5.95 22.96 -8.26
CA ASN A 300 -5.28 23.83 -9.23
C ASN A 300 -4.47 23.06 -10.28
N HIS A 301 -4.01 21.84 -9.95
CA HIS A 301 -3.26 20.95 -10.83
C HIS A 301 -4.08 19.73 -11.25
N MET A 302 -5.35 19.93 -11.59
CA MET A 302 -6.27 18.84 -11.98
C MET A 302 -5.71 17.99 -13.13
N SER A 303 -4.95 18.61 -14.06
CA SER A 303 -4.30 17.92 -15.17
C SER A 303 -3.25 16.89 -14.76
N TYR A 304 -2.76 16.92 -13.52
CA TYR A 304 -1.75 15.95 -13.05
C TYR A 304 -2.30 14.53 -13.02
N PHE A 305 -3.55 14.35 -12.58
CA PHE A 305 -4.14 13.02 -12.43
C PHE A 305 -5.41 12.83 -13.27
N ASN A 306 -5.83 13.84 -14.01
CA ASN A 306 -6.93 13.74 -14.98
C ASN A 306 -6.39 13.33 -16.36
N ARG A 307 -5.86 12.10 -16.45
CA ARG A 307 -5.20 11.55 -17.65
C ARG A 307 -5.60 10.09 -17.85
N GLU A 308 -5.42 9.60 -19.08
CA GLU A 308 -5.77 8.23 -19.45
C GLU A 308 -4.85 7.18 -18.82
N MET A 309 -3.56 7.48 -18.74
CA MET A 309 -2.56 6.57 -18.17
C MET A 309 -2.06 7.06 -16.81
N ILE A 310 -1.66 6.14 -15.96
CA ILE A 310 -1.05 6.44 -14.67
C ILE A 310 0.39 6.92 -14.84
N TYR A 311 1.14 6.37 -15.77
CA TYR A 311 2.57 6.65 -16.00
C TYR A 311 2.86 7.03 -17.45
N GLY A 312 4.11 7.49 -17.69
CA GLY A 312 4.65 7.70 -19.03
C GLY A 312 4.60 9.13 -19.53
N TYR A 313 4.35 10.10 -18.64
CA TYR A 313 4.35 11.52 -19.00
C TYR A 313 5.69 12.19 -18.62
N SER A 314 6.04 13.23 -19.36
CA SER A 314 7.29 13.98 -19.14
C SER A 314 7.35 14.64 -17.78
N ASP A 315 6.20 15.03 -17.22
CA ASP A 315 6.02 15.67 -15.91
C ASP A 315 5.69 14.67 -14.77
N ASP A 316 6.01 13.39 -14.94
CA ASP A 316 5.76 12.38 -13.90
C ASP A 316 6.48 12.71 -12.58
N PHE A 317 7.67 13.32 -12.64
CA PHE A 317 8.36 13.73 -11.42
C PHE A 317 7.59 14.81 -10.67
N GLU A 318 7.15 15.85 -11.37
CA GLU A 318 6.42 16.99 -10.80
C GLU A 318 5.13 16.53 -10.13
N ARG A 319 4.34 15.71 -10.81
CA ARG A 319 3.05 15.27 -10.30
C ARG A 319 3.16 14.27 -9.14
N PHE A 320 4.15 13.36 -9.15
CA PHE A 320 4.34 12.41 -8.05
C PHE A 320 5.07 13.03 -6.85
N SER A 321 5.95 14.02 -7.06
CA SER A 321 6.53 14.79 -5.96
C SER A 321 5.48 15.71 -5.31
N TYR A 322 4.56 16.29 -6.08
CA TYR A 322 3.37 16.97 -5.56
C TYR A 322 2.53 16.04 -4.69
N PHE A 323 2.16 14.86 -5.22
CA PHE A 323 1.37 13.86 -4.51
C PHE A 323 2.04 13.39 -3.21
N SER A 324 3.35 13.14 -3.25
CA SER A 324 4.13 12.72 -2.09
C SER A 324 4.07 13.76 -0.96
N ARG A 325 4.22 15.03 -1.32
CA ARG A 325 4.08 16.13 -0.34
C ARG A 325 2.65 16.26 0.16
N ALA A 326 1.67 16.26 -0.74
CA ALA A 326 0.26 16.34 -0.37
C ALA A 326 -0.18 15.19 0.55
N SER A 327 0.38 14.01 0.37
CA SER A 327 0.13 12.85 1.26
C SER A 327 0.62 13.12 2.70
N LEU A 328 1.80 13.70 2.87
CA LEU A 328 2.33 14.06 4.19
C LEU A 328 1.53 15.20 4.83
N ASP A 329 1.18 16.23 4.06
CA ASP A 329 0.33 17.34 4.51
C ASP A 329 -1.04 16.82 4.97
N TYR A 330 -1.64 15.88 4.20
CA TYR A 330 -2.90 15.23 4.57
C TYR A 330 -2.80 14.46 5.89
N ILE A 331 -1.76 13.64 6.07
CA ILE A 331 -1.55 12.86 7.30
C ILE A 331 -1.43 13.80 8.50
N LEU A 332 -0.67 14.89 8.35
CA LEU A 332 -0.46 15.87 9.41
C LEU A 332 -1.78 16.58 9.81
N ILE A 333 -2.52 17.08 8.82
CA ILE A 333 -3.76 17.86 9.05
C ILE A 333 -4.89 16.96 9.55
N SER A 334 -4.97 15.71 9.11
CA SER A 334 -5.96 14.75 9.58
C SER A 334 -5.72 14.30 11.02
N GLY A 335 -4.57 14.65 11.63
CA GLY A 335 -4.20 14.24 12.99
C GLY A 335 -3.88 12.77 13.11
N LYS A 336 -3.68 12.06 11.99
CA LYS A 336 -3.28 10.65 11.98
C LYS A 336 -1.86 10.51 12.54
N LYS A 337 -1.66 9.49 13.34
CA LYS A 337 -0.35 9.13 13.92
C LYS A 337 0.04 7.71 13.50
N PRO A 338 0.44 7.50 12.25
CA PRO A 338 0.88 6.19 11.82
C PRO A 338 2.18 5.80 12.53
N ALA A 339 2.32 4.52 12.84
CA ALA A 339 3.60 3.97 13.26
C ALA A 339 4.55 3.84 12.06
N ILE A 340 4.00 3.52 10.90
CA ILE A 340 4.75 3.26 9.67
C ILE A 340 4.15 4.04 8.50
N LEU A 341 5.02 4.74 7.77
CA LEU A 341 4.79 5.21 6.42
C LEU A 341 5.47 4.24 5.46
N HIS A 342 4.69 3.53 4.65
CA HIS A 342 5.19 2.58 3.69
C HIS A 342 5.12 3.17 2.28
N ILE A 343 6.28 3.38 1.67
CA ILE A 343 6.44 4.04 0.37
C ILE A 343 7.02 3.07 -0.66
N HIS A 344 6.75 3.31 -1.94
CA HIS A 344 7.03 2.36 -3.00
C HIS A 344 7.68 3.01 -4.23
N ASN A 345 8.72 2.40 -4.75
CA ASN A 345 9.43 2.81 -5.96
C ASN A 345 9.84 4.29 -5.96
N TRP A 346 10.30 4.78 -7.12
CA TRP A 346 10.74 6.17 -7.25
C TRP A 346 9.57 7.17 -7.10
N GLU A 347 8.36 6.78 -7.47
CA GLU A 347 7.17 7.65 -7.50
C GLU A 347 6.84 8.23 -6.12
N THR A 348 7.11 7.48 -5.06
CA THR A 348 6.89 7.95 -3.69
C THR A 348 8.16 8.05 -2.84
N ALA A 349 9.32 7.73 -3.42
CA ALA A 349 10.60 7.78 -2.72
C ALA A 349 10.94 9.17 -2.14
N ILE A 350 10.46 10.24 -2.79
CA ILE A 350 10.68 11.62 -2.33
C ILE A 350 10.00 11.93 -0.97
N VAL A 351 9.05 11.09 -0.52
CA VAL A 351 8.49 11.14 0.84
C VAL A 351 9.60 11.03 1.89
N GLY A 352 10.63 10.21 1.64
CA GLY A 352 11.75 10.05 2.56
C GLY A 352 12.43 11.37 2.93
N PRO A 353 13.08 12.08 1.99
CA PRO A 353 13.68 13.35 2.28
C PRO A 353 12.68 14.44 2.74
N LEU A 354 11.45 14.48 2.22
CA LEU A 354 10.41 15.40 2.70
C LEU A 354 10.09 15.18 4.18
N PHE A 355 9.93 13.94 4.59
CA PHE A 355 9.63 13.57 5.97
C PHE A 355 10.73 14.05 6.93
N TRP A 356 11.98 13.69 6.65
CA TRP A 356 13.10 14.01 7.56
C TRP A 356 13.49 15.49 7.56
N ASP A 357 13.39 16.19 6.44
CA ASP A 357 13.76 17.60 6.35
C ASP A 357 12.65 18.55 6.86
N GLY A 358 11.37 18.12 6.82
CA GLY A 358 10.23 18.97 7.15
C GLY A 358 9.28 18.40 8.20
N PHE A 359 8.68 17.24 7.93
CA PHE A 359 7.50 16.78 8.63
C PHE A 359 7.77 16.09 9.98
N VAL A 360 8.95 15.53 10.18
CA VAL A 360 9.34 14.90 11.46
C VAL A 360 9.16 15.85 12.65
N ASN A 361 9.53 17.12 12.46
CA ASN A 361 9.44 18.15 13.51
C ASN A 361 8.06 18.83 13.60
N GLN A 362 7.14 18.52 12.68
CA GLN A 362 5.79 19.11 12.64
C GLN A 362 4.72 18.22 13.28
N GLY A 363 5.09 17.09 13.86
CA GLY A 363 4.16 16.18 14.55
C GLY A 363 4.12 14.75 14.04
N LEU A 364 4.96 14.40 13.06
CA LEU A 364 5.11 13.02 12.56
C LEU A 364 6.35 12.31 13.11
N GLY A 365 6.95 12.81 14.21
CA GLY A 365 8.20 12.29 14.78
C GLY A 365 8.13 10.82 15.24
N ASP A 366 6.95 10.31 15.56
CA ASP A 366 6.73 8.92 15.97
C ASP A 366 6.65 7.94 14.80
N ALA A 367 6.44 8.45 13.59
CA ALA A 367 6.39 7.61 12.39
C ALA A 367 7.79 7.20 11.94
N ARG A 368 7.86 6.07 11.25
CA ARG A 368 9.07 5.55 10.61
C ARG A 368 8.75 5.15 9.17
N ILE A 369 9.77 5.12 8.31
CA ILE A 369 9.61 4.85 6.89
C ILE A 369 10.11 3.47 6.55
N LEU A 370 9.24 2.64 5.94
CA LEU A 370 9.62 1.47 5.18
C LEU A 370 9.53 1.82 3.69
N PHE A 371 10.59 1.52 2.95
CA PHE A 371 10.62 1.67 1.50
C PHE A 371 10.64 0.31 0.83
N THR A 372 9.73 0.06 -0.12
CA THR A 372 9.77 -1.14 -0.96
C THR A 372 10.15 -0.76 -2.39
N CYS A 373 11.23 -1.36 -2.86
CA CYS A 373 11.71 -1.25 -4.24
C CYS A 373 11.27 -2.48 -5.03
N HIS A 374 10.44 -2.28 -6.04
CA HIS A 374 9.93 -3.36 -6.91
C HIS A 374 10.80 -3.55 -8.15
N ASP A 375 11.47 -2.48 -8.61
CA ASP A 375 12.33 -2.49 -9.79
C ASP A 375 13.40 -1.40 -9.71
N PHE A 376 14.59 -1.70 -10.18
CA PHE A 376 15.71 -0.76 -10.27
C PHE A 376 15.89 -0.14 -11.66
N LYS A 377 15.14 -0.58 -12.67
CA LYS A 377 15.25 -0.04 -14.04
C LYS A 377 14.82 1.42 -14.11
N ASN A 378 13.75 1.76 -13.41
CA ASN A 378 13.21 3.09 -13.38
C ASN A 378 13.57 3.81 -12.09
N GLN A 379 14.67 4.57 -12.10
CA GLN A 379 15.21 5.27 -10.91
C GLN A 379 14.78 6.73 -10.82
N ARG A 380 14.31 7.29 -11.92
CA ARG A 380 14.00 8.70 -12.12
C ARG A 380 15.18 9.62 -11.77
N LEU A 381 15.94 9.98 -12.81
CA LEU A 381 17.04 10.94 -12.71
C LEU A 381 16.52 12.33 -13.09
N GLU A 382 16.74 13.32 -12.24
CA GLU A 382 16.26 14.69 -12.42
C GLU A 382 17.34 15.73 -12.13
N HIS A 383 17.13 16.94 -12.64
CA HIS A 383 17.99 18.07 -12.28
C HIS A 383 17.75 18.46 -10.81
N PRO A 384 18.80 18.75 -10.01
CA PRO A 384 18.65 19.06 -8.59
C PRO A 384 17.65 20.17 -8.29
N ASP A 385 17.58 21.21 -9.12
CA ASP A 385 16.70 22.36 -8.93
C ASP A 385 15.21 21.96 -8.84
N LYS A 386 14.81 20.87 -9.47
CA LYS A 386 13.43 20.37 -9.39
C LYS A 386 13.02 19.95 -7.97
N LEU A 387 13.97 19.66 -7.10
CA LEU A 387 13.67 19.34 -5.69
C LEU A 387 13.03 20.54 -4.97
N ALA A 388 13.35 21.76 -5.39
CA ALA A 388 12.77 22.98 -4.83
C ALA A 388 11.25 23.07 -5.07
N LEU A 389 10.72 22.44 -6.12
CA LEU A 389 9.28 22.41 -6.41
C LEU A 389 8.47 21.90 -5.22
N CYS A 390 8.93 20.82 -4.58
CA CYS A 390 8.26 20.27 -3.39
C CYS A 390 8.81 20.82 -2.06
N GLY A 391 9.65 21.88 -2.10
CA GLY A 391 10.16 22.58 -0.92
C GLY A 391 11.40 21.95 -0.28
N LEU A 392 12.13 21.12 -1.02
CA LEU A 392 13.41 20.56 -0.60
C LEU A 392 14.57 21.44 -1.06
N ASP A 393 15.65 21.46 -0.30
CA ASP A 393 16.88 22.20 -0.63
C ASP A 393 17.76 21.42 -1.60
N PRO A 394 17.91 21.86 -2.87
CA PRO A 394 18.72 21.18 -3.86
C PRO A 394 20.21 21.05 -3.47
N PHE A 395 20.79 22.09 -2.87
CA PHE A 395 22.21 22.08 -2.49
C PHE A 395 22.50 21.10 -1.36
N ARG A 396 21.57 20.99 -0.43
CA ARG A 396 21.69 20.06 0.69
C ARG A 396 21.56 18.61 0.25
N LEU A 397 20.70 18.34 -0.73
CA LEU A 397 20.35 16.98 -1.16
C LEU A 397 21.19 16.46 -2.33
N ASN A 398 21.76 17.34 -3.18
CA ASN A 398 22.64 16.94 -4.27
C ASN A 398 24.06 16.63 -3.76
N ARG A 399 24.17 15.59 -2.95
CA ARG A 399 25.43 15.10 -2.37
C ARG A 399 25.50 13.59 -2.56
N HIS A 400 26.73 13.08 -2.67
CA HIS A 400 27.00 11.66 -2.87
C HIS A 400 26.39 10.75 -1.78
N ASP A 401 26.38 11.22 -0.54
CA ASP A 401 25.79 10.54 0.61
C ASP A 401 24.26 10.66 0.69
N ARG A 402 23.63 11.34 -0.27
CA ARG A 402 22.19 11.62 -0.30
C ARG A 402 21.57 11.22 -1.64
N LEU A 403 21.06 12.18 -2.41
CA LEU A 403 20.33 11.93 -3.65
C LEU A 403 21.19 12.01 -4.91
N GLN A 404 22.44 12.56 -4.87
CA GLN A 404 23.28 12.65 -6.07
C GLN A 404 23.43 11.28 -6.73
N ASP A 405 23.20 11.21 -8.04
CA ASP A 405 23.36 9.97 -8.79
C ASP A 405 24.81 9.49 -8.79
N ASN A 406 24.99 8.18 -8.69
CA ASN A 406 26.33 7.58 -8.57
C ASN A 406 27.19 7.77 -9.83
N ASN A 407 26.55 7.75 -11.00
CA ASN A 407 27.22 7.82 -12.30
C ASN A 407 27.13 9.23 -12.91
N LYS A 408 25.95 9.88 -12.84
CA LYS A 408 25.65 11.18 -13.41
C LYS A 408 25.61 12.25 -12.30
N LYS A 409 26.79 12.67 -11.80
CA LYS A 409 26.95 13.56 -10.63
C LYS A 409 26.19 14.92 -10.71
N HIS A 410 25.79 15.33 -11.91
CA HIS A 410 25.00 16.55 -12.12
C HIS A 410 23.49 16.33 -11.93
N LEU A 411 23.05 15.09 -11.75
CA LEU A 411 21.65 14.70 -11.53
C LEU A 411 21.45 14.14 -10.13
N VAL A 412 20.23 14.21 -9.66
CA VAL A 412 19.75 13.50 -8.48
C VAL A 412 18.97 12.25 -8.91
N ASN A 413 19.10 11.20 -8.12
CA ASN A 413 18.45 9.92 -8.30
C ASN A 413 17.36 9.77 -7.22
N ILE A 414 16.11 9.78 -7.63
CA ILE A 414 14.98 9.81 -6.70
C ILE A 414 14.82 8.48 -5.97
N LEU A 415 15.00 7.35 -6.68
CA LEU A 415 14.98 6.01 -6.05
C LEU A 415 16.04 5.88 -4.96
N LYS A 416 17.26 6.39 -5.22
CA LYS A 416 18.33 6.46 -4.22
C LYS A 416 17.88 7.21 -2.97
N GLY A 417 17.13 8.30 -3.13
CA GLY A 417 16.55 9.04 -2.00
C GLY A 417 15.67 8.16 -1.11
N GLY A 418 14.84 7.30 -1.69
CA GLY A 418 14.05 6.30 -0.95
C GLY A 418 14.93 5.34 -0.14
N ILE A 419 16.00 4.82 -0.72
CA ILE A 419 16.94 3.91 -0.03
C ILE A 419 17.64 4.62 1.14
N VAL A 420 18.19 5.81 0.87
CA VAL A 420 18.99 6.55 1.85
C VAL A 420 18.16 7.02 3.05
N TYR A 421 16.96 7.52 2.78
CA TYR A 421 16.13 8.19 3.79
C TYR A 421 15.12 7.27 4.50
N SER A 422 15.05 6.00 4.15
CA SER A 422 14.18 5.04 4.83
C SER A 422 14.87 4.33 5.99
N ASN A 423 14.12 3.91 6.99
CA ASN A 423 14.61 3.18 8.14
C ASN A 423 14.95 1.72 7.77
N LYS A 424 14.14 1.09 6.93
CA LYS A 424 14.38 -0.21 6.30
C LYS A 424 13.94 -0.16 4.85
N VAL A 425 14.52 -1.04 4.06
CA VAL A 425 14.26 -1.17 2.61
C VAL A 425 13.95 -2.62 2.31
N VAL A 426 12.80 -2.88 1.73
CA VAL A 426 12.45 -4.19 1.17
C VAL A 426 12.68 -4.17 -0.33
N ILE A 427 13.40 -5.14 -0.82
CA ILE A 427 13.67 -5.32 -2.25
C ILE A 427 12.89 -6.52 -2.73
N MET A 428 12.00 -6.30 -3.70
CA MET A 428 11.20 -7.34 -4.34
C MET A 428 11.89 -7.91 -5.59
N SER A 429 13.05 -7.37 -5.95
CA SER A 429 13.82 -7.77 -7.12
C SER A 429 15.11 -8.48 -6.69
N PRO A 430 15.55 -9.49 -7.44
CA PRO A 430 16.74 -10.28 -7.13
C PRO A 430 18.05 -9.53 -7.41
N THR A 431 18.42 -8.58 -6.57
CA THR A 431 19.66 -7.80 -6.74
C THR A 431 20.83 -8.22 -5.87
N HIS A 432 20.60 -9.13 -4.90
CA HIS A 432 21.61 -9.57 -3.96
C HIS A 432 21.88 -11.07 -4.09
N SER A 433 23.15 -11.44 -4.22
CA SER A 433 23.62 -12.79 -4.04
C SER A 433 24.73 -12.80 -2.98
N GLU A 434 24.60 -13.65 -1.95
CA GLU A 434 25.62 -13.89 -0.92
C GLU A 434 26.41 -12.66 -0.44
N GLY A 435 25.70 -11.52 -0.22
CA GLY A 435 26.32 -10.28 0.27
C GLY A 435 27.02 -9.44 -0.81
N ARG A 436 26.87 -9.77 -2.09
CA ARG A 436 27.32 -8.93 -3.20
C ARG A 436 26.16 -8.47 -4.04
N THR A 437 26.15 -7.17 -4.36
CA THR A 437 25.18 -6.57 -5.26
C THR A 437 25.54 -6.87 -6.71
N ASP A 438 24.64 -7.50 -7.47
CA ASP A 438 24.87 -7.71 -8.90
C ASP A 438 24.70 -6.37 -9.63
N SER A 439 25.77 -5.90 -10.27
CA SER A 439 25.81 -4.64 -11.00
C SER A 439 24.84 -4.60 -12.20
N SER A 440 24.51 -5.77 -12.76
CA SER A 440 23.57 -5.85 -13.87
C SER A 440 22.12 -5.61 -13.46
N LEU A 441 21.76 -5.85 -12.20
CA LEU A 441 20.40 -5.76 -11.68
C LEU A 441 20.13 -4.46 -10.90
N SER A 442 21.15 -3.87 -10.29
CA SER A 442 21.03 -2.63 -9.50
C SER A 442 21.14 -1.36 -10.33
N HIS A 443 21.46 -1.47 -11.63
CA HIS A 443 21.52 -0.38 -12.60
C HIS A 443 22.33 0.84 -12.11
N GLY A 444 23.45 0.63 -11.41
CA GLY A 444 24.36 1.67 -10.93
C GLY A 444 24.13 2.11 -9.48
N LEU A 445 23.25 1.46 -8.72
CA LEU A 445 23.04 1.71 -7.30
C LEU A 445 23.83 0.78 -6.37
N GLU A 446 24.76 -0.03 -6.89
CA GLU A 446 25.54 -1.02 -6.14
C GLU A 446 26.18 -0.42 -4.88
N SER A 447 26.92 0.67 -5.05
CA SER A 447 27.63 1.32 -3.94
C SER A 447 26.66 1.88 -2.89
N THR A 448 25.46 2.33 -3.30
CA THR A 448 24.43 2.80 -2.37
C THR A 448 23.84 1.63 -1.58
N LEU A 449 23.53 0.53 -2.25
CA LEU A 449 23.01 -0.67 -1.60
C LEU A 449 24.04 -1.27 -0.62
N ASP A 450 25.30 -1.33 -1.00
CA ASP A 450 26.39 -1.83 -0.14
C ASP A 450 26.56 -0.99 1.12
N ILE A 451 26.51 0.33 1.02
CA ILE A 451 26.58 1.24 2.18
C ILE A 451 25.41 1.01 3.13
N HIS A 452 24.24 0.70 2.59
CA HIS A 452 23.00 0.57 3.36
C HIS A 452 22.54 -0.89 3.58
N LYS A 453 23.43 -1.87 3.37
CA LYS A 453 23.11 -3.32 3.43
C LYS A 453 22.35 -3.75 4.68
N GLU A 454 22.62 -3.15 5.83
CA GLU A 454 21.95 -3.45 7.10
C GLU A 454 20.46 -3.04 7.15
N LYS A 455 20.03 -2.16 6.23
CA LYS A 455 18.63 -1.78 6.08
C LYS A 455 17.88 -2.71 5.13
N LEU A 456 18.59 -3.49 4.30
CA LEU A 456 18.02 -4.23 3.19
C LEU A 456 17.42 -5.55 3.65
N LEU A 457 16.24 -5.85 3.15
CA LEU A 457 15.54 -7.12 3.29
C LEU A 457 15.08 -7.55 1.89
N LEU A 458 15.17 -8.83 1.60
CA LEU A 458 14.65 -9.40 0.35
C LEU A 458 13.32 -10.07 0.66
N ALA A 459 12.31 -9.80 -0.17
CA ALA A 459 11.01 -10.43 -0.04
C ALA A 459 10.51 -10.98 -1.38
N PRO A 460 9.95 -12.18 -1.40
CA PRO A 460 9.31 -12.71 -2.59
C PRO A 460 7.94 -12.05 -2.78
N TYR A 461 7.43 -12.07 -4.02
CA TYR A 461 6.04 -11.77 -4.28
C TYR A 461 5.16 -12.93 -3.82
N GLY A 462 4.11 -12.63 -3.09
CA GLY A 462 3.00 -13.56 -2.91
C GLY A 462 2.03 -13.52 -4.09
N PHE A 463 1.08 -14.43 -4.12
CA PHE A 463 -0.01 -14.35 -5.07
C PHE A 463 -1.36 -14.73 -4.44
N ASP A 464 -2.46 -14.45 -5.13
CA ASP A 464 -3.78 -14.72 -4.60
C ASP A 464 -4.16 -16.20 -4.80
N CYS A 465 -3.96 -16.98 -3.74
CA CYS A 465 -4.33 -18.39 -3.69
C CYS A 465 -5.85 -18.64 -3.75
N LYS A 466 -6.70 -17.60 -3.71
CA LYS A 466 -8.14 -17.77 -3.91
C LYS A 466 -8.48 -17.94 -5.39
N ILE A 467 -7.72 -17.24 -6.24
CA ILE A 467 -7.88 -17.28 -7.69
C ILE A 467 -7.05 -18.44 -8.28
N TRP A 468 -5.80 -18.61 -7.82
CA TRP A 468 -4.80 -19.53 -8.39
C TRP A 468 -4.60 -20.76 -7.49
N ASP A 469 -5.65 -21.56 -7.29
CA ASP A 469 -5.59 -22.82 -6.56
C ASP A 469 -6.40 -23.89 -7.33
N PRO A 470 -5.76 -24.92 -7.91
CA PRO A 470 -6.46 -25.94 -8.71
C PRO A 470 -7.51 -26.72 -7.92
N SER A 471 -7.45 -26.71 -6.57
CA SER A 471 -8.46 -27.36 -5.73
C SER A 471 -9.79 -26.60 -5.65
N LYS A 472 -9.80 -25.29 -6.02
CA LYS A 472 -10.96 -24.40 -5.89
C LYS A 472 -11.23 -23.58 -7.16
N ASP A 473 -10.42 -23.75 -8.18
CA ASP A 473 -10.49 -22.99 -9.41
C ASP A 473 -11.74 -23.35 -10.21
N THR A 474 -12.63 -22.37 -10.34
CA THR A 474 -13.91 -22.54 -11.07
C THR A 474 -13.76 -22.54 -12.59
N SER A 475 -12.60 -22.15 -13.11
CA SER A 475 -12.28 -22.14 -14.55
C SER A 475 -11.89 -23.54 -15.08
N LEU A 476 -11.64 -24.48 -14.18
CA LEU A 476 -11.21 -25.83 -14.55
C LEU A 476 -12.40 -26.79 -14.73
N PRO A 477 -12.33 -27.71 -15.72
CA PRO A 477 -13.33 -28.75 -15.90
C PRO A 477 -13.35 -29.80 -14.77
N SER A 478 -12.23 -29.92 -14.03
CA SER A 478 -12.12 -30.81 -12.85
C SER A 478 -11.06 -30.24 -11.91
N ASN A 479 -11.42 -30.10 -10.64
CA ASN A 479 -10.48 -29.66 -9.60
C ASN A 479 -9.58 -30.83 -9.17
N TYR A 480 -8.38 -30.47 -8.63
CA TYR A 480 -7.40 -31.45 -8.14
C TYR A 480 -6.48 -30.82 -7.10
N SER A 481 -5.73 -31.65 -6.37
CA SER A 481 -4.77 -31.23 -5.36
C SER A 481 -3.46 -32.03 -5.46
N ALA A 482 -2.49 -31.74 -4.61
CA ALA A 482 -1.26 -32.52 -4.50
C ALA A 482 -1.51 -33.99 -4.12
N ASP A 483 -2.56 -34.27 -3.34
CA ASP A 483 -2.93 -35.63 -2.91
C ASP A 483 -3.63 -36.41 -4.00
N ASP A 484 -4.46 -35.75 -4.82
CA ASP A 484 -5.20 -36.35 -5.92
C ASP A 484 -5.03 -35.56 -7.22
N LEU A 485 -4.24 -36.10 -8.14
CA LEU A 485 -3.97 -35.53 -9.45
C LEU A 485 -4.88 -35.99 -10.58
N GLN A 486 -5.97 -36.76 -10.29
CA GLN A 486 -6.85 -37.26 -11.34
C GLN A 486 -7.50 -36.14 -12.14
N GLY A 487 -7.91 -35.07 -11.48
CA GLY A 487 -8.46 -33.89 -12.14
C GLY A 487 -7.49 -33.21 -13.12
N LYS A 488 -6.16 -33.26 -12.85
CA LYS A 488 -5.15 -32.75 -13.78
C LYS A 488 -5.17 -33.47 -15.13
N ALA A 489 -5.35 -34.76 -15.11
CA ALA A 489 -5.48 -35.57 -16.36
C ALA A 489 -6.71 -35.16 -17.16
N VAL A 490 -7.85 -34.88 -16.49
CA VAL A 490 -9.07 -34.36 -17.13
C VAL A 490 -8.82 -32.96 -17.74
N CYS A 491 -8.16 -32.07 -17.01
CA CYS A 491 -7.78 -30.74 -17.52
C CYS A 491 -6.85 -30.82 -18.74
N LYS A 492 -5.91 -31.76 -18.75
CA LYS A 492 -5.00 -32.00 -19.87
C LYS A 492 -5.77 -32.48 -21.12
N ALA A 493 -6.73 -33.40 -20.95
CA ALA A 493 -7.60 -33.86 -22.04
C ALA A 493 -8.47 -32.71 -22.59
N ALA A 494 -9.07 -31.91 -21.72
CA ALA A 494 -9.88 -30.76 -22.10
C ALA A 494 -9.05 -29.68 -22.82
N LEU A 495 -7.80 -29.44 -22.40
CA LEU A 495 -6.89 -28.52 -23.07
C LEU A 495 -6.60 -28.95 -24.51
N ARG A 496 -6.30 -30.25 -24.70
CA ARG A 496 -6.08 -30.82 -26.03
C ARG A 496 -7.33 -30.71 -26.92
N GLN A 497 -8.48 -31.01 -26.38
CA GLN A 497 -9.75 -30.88 -27.09
C GLN A 497 -10.02 -29.42 -27.51
N ARG A 498 -9.82 -28.46 -26.58
CA ARG A 498 -10.06 -27.04 -26.85
C ARG A 498 -9.13 -26.45 -27.92
N LEU A 499 -7.89 -26.94 -27.98
CA LEU A 499 -6.86 -26.48 -28.91
C LEU A 499 -6.67 -27.41 -30.13
N GLU A 500 -7.49 -28.44 -30.28
CA GLU A 500 -7.44 -29.40 -31.39
C GLU A 500 -6.04 -30.06 -31.56
N LEU A 501 -5.40 -30.39 -30.42
CA LEU A 501 -4.13 -31.10 -30.38
C LEU A 501 -4.34 -32.62 -30.44
N SER A 502 -3.33 -33.37 -30.82
CA SER A 502 -3.40 -34.84 -30.86
C SER A 502 -3.69 -35.43 -29.49
N SER A 503 -4.50 -36.54 -29.48
CA SER A 503 -5.09 -37.10 -28.25
C SER A 503 -4.28 -38.20 -27.59
N HIS A 504 -2.93 -38.21 -27.71
CA HIS A 504 -2.11 -39.25 -27.07
C HIS A 504 -1.93 -38.99 -25.56
N PRO A 505 -2.43 -39.86 -24.67
CA PRO A 505 -2.43 -39.60 -23.22
C PRO A 505 -1.03 -39.40 -22.62
N SER A 506 -0.02 -40.10 -23.13
CA SER A 506 1.35 -40.09 -22.62
C SER A 506 2.18 -38.90 -23.14
N THR A 507 1.67 -38.13 -24.09
CA THR A 507 2.41 -37.00 -24.66
C THR A 507 2.58 -35.85 -23.63
N VAL A 508 3.78 -35.34 -23.50
CA VAL A 508 4.09 -34.21 -22.64
C VAL A 508 3.54 -32.93 -23.25
N VAL A 509 2.89 -32.11 -22.45
CA VAL A 509 2.41 -30.79 -22.87
C VAL A 509 3.29 -29.71 -22.26
N VAL A 510 3.86 -28.86 -23.10
CA VAL A 510 4.69 -27.73 -22.74
C VAL A 510 3.89 -26.44 -23.03
N GLY A 511 3.61 -25.68 -21.98
CA GLY A 511 2.94 -24.37 -22.09
C GLY A 511 3.92 -23.21 -21.95
N CYS A 512 3.64 -22.09 -22.60
CA CYS A 512 4.30 -20.82 -22.39
C CYS A 512 3.25 -19.72 -22.37
N ILE A 513 3.20 -18.96 -21.27
CA ILE A 513 2.30 -17.82 -21.11
C ILE A 513 3.15 -16.60 -20.83
N CYS A 514 3.01 -15.55 -21.63
CA CYS A 514 3.77 -14.30 -21.50
C CYS A 514 2.88 -13.08 -21.62
N SER A 515 3.22 -12.01 -20.90
CA SER A 515 2.54 -10.72 -20.95
C SER A 515 2.88 -9.92 -22.20
N ASP A 516 4.08 -10.09 -22.71
CA ASP A 516 4.55 -9.48 -23.96
C ASP A 516 5.47 -10.46 -24.69
N VAL A 517 5.05 -10.86 -25.87
CA VAL A 517 5.82 -11.79 -26.73
C VAL A 517 7.08 -11.13 -27.30
N SER A 518 7.16 -9.78 -27.28
CA SER A 518 8.36 -9.06 -27.74
C SER A 518 9.59 -9.38 -26.89
N ASP A 519 9.41 -9.89 -25.67
CA ASP A 519 10.50 -10.35 -24.79
C ASP A 519 11.08 -11.72 -25.21
N ILE A 520 10.42 -12.40 -26.14
CA ILE A 520 10.86 -13.70 -26.65
C ILE A 520 11.55 -13.50 -28.00
N ASP A 521 12.82 -13.92 -28.05
CA ASP A 521 13.54 -13.99 -29.32
C ASP A 521 12.96 -15.10 -30.22
N LEU A 522 12.61 -14.75 -31.48
CA LEU A 522 12.02 -15.68 -32.42
C LEU A 522 12.94 -16.85 -32.79
N GLU A 523 14.28 -16.66 -32.76
CA GLU A 523 15.23 -17.74 -32.99
C GLU A 523 15.18 -18.76 -31.85
N SER A 524 15.16 -18.26 -30.61
CA SER A 524 14.99 -19.09 -29.40
C SER A 524 13.67 -19.86 -29.43
N LEU A 525 12.56 -19.21 -29.83
CA LEU A 525 11.26 -19.84 -29.96
C LEU A 525 11.28 -20.98 -31.02
N THR A 526 11.89 -20.71 -32.17
CA THR A 526 12.03 -21.70 -33.25
C THR A 526 12.80 -22.93 -32.78
N HIS A 527 13.93 -22.70 -32.07
CA HIS A 527 14.74 -23.78 -31.53
C HIS A 527 13.96 -24.62 -30.49
N VAL A 528 13.19 -23.97 -29.62
CA VAL A 528 12.35 -24.63 -28.63
C VAL A 528 11.29 -25.49 -29.31
N ILE A 529 10.59 -24.96 -30.32
CA ILE A 529 9.58 -25.72 -31.07
C ILE A 529 10.21 -26.97 -31.74
N GLN A 530 11.36 -26.79 -32.40
CA GLN A 530 12.07 -27.91 -33.02
C GLN A 530 12.45 -28.99 -31.99
N LEU A 531 12.94 -28.59 -30.80
CA LEU A 531 13.29 -29.51 -29.73
C LEU A 531 12.05 -30.28 -29.24
N ILE A 532 10.92 -29.60 -29.07
CA ILE A 532 9.67 -30.19 -28.56
C ILE A 532 9.11 -31.17 -29.59
N SER A 533 9.05 -30.81 -30.89
CA SER A 533 8.58 -31.67 -31.95
C SER A 533 9.48 -32.91 -32.12
N GLN A 534 10.83 -32.77 -32.03
CA GLN A 534 11.76 -33.91 -32.05
C GLN A 534 11.54 -34.91 -30.92
N ARG A 535 11.04 -34.44 -29.78
CA ARG A 535 10.73 -35.26 -28.60
C ARG A 535 9.29 -35.79 -28.59
N GLY A 536 8.48 -35.49 -29.61
CA GLY A 536 7.06 -35.89 -29.68
C GLY A 536 6.22 -35.29 -28.56
N ALA A 537 6.56 -34.07 -28.09
CA ALA A 537 5.81 -33.32 -27.13
C ALA A 537 4.97 -32.22 -27.80
N GLN A 538 3.93 -31.75 -27.11
CA GLN A 538 3.02 -30.70 -27.59
C GLN A 538 3.46 -29.33 -27.05
N PHE A 539 3.29 -28.27 -27.84
CA PHE A 539 3.63 -26.92 -27.45
C PHE A 539 2.49 -25.94 -27.60
N ILE A 540 2.28 -25.11 -26.57
CA ILE A 540 1.23 -24.07 -26.54
C ILE A 540 1.88 -22.76 -26.10
N LEU A 541 1.86 -21.75 -26.96
CA LEU A 541 2.25 -20.37 -26.62
C LEU A 541 1.00 -19.49 -26.57
N MET A 542 0.80 -18.80 -25.45
CA MET A 542 -0.23 -17.77 -25.32
C MET A 542 0.39 -16.44 -24.88
N GLY A 543 0.16 -15.39 -25.66
CA GLY A 543 0.64 -14.06 -25.32
C GLY A 543 0.30 -13.05 -26.41
N LEU A 544 0.31 -11.78 -26.03
CA LEU A 544 0.03 -10.66 -26.91
C LEU A 544 1.24 -9.74 -26.95
N SER A 545 1.65 -9.28 -28.13
CA SER A 545 2.61 -8.19 -28.22
C SER A 545 1.90 -6.84 -28.31
N LYS A 546 2.45 -5.84 -27.63
CA LYS A 546 2.05 -4.43 -27.78
C LYS A 546 2.39 -3.88 -29.16
N ILE A 547 3.24 -4.58 -29.93
CA ILE A 547 3.70 -4.20 -31.24
C ILE A 547 2.92 -5.00 -32.29
N PRO A 548 2.00 -4.39 -33.07
CA PRO A 548 1.13 -5.11 -34.02
C PRO A 548 1.90 -5.93 -35.07
N SER A 549 3.08 -5.47 -35.47
CA SER A 549 3.92 -6.19 -36.44
C SER A 549 4.41 -7.55 -35.91
N ILE A 550 4.67 -7.66 -34.60
CA ILE A 550 5.08 -8.92 -33.97
C ILE A 550 3.92 -9.91 -33.97
N ASN A 551 2.70 -9.46 -33.66
CA ASN A 551 1.52 -10.32 -33.71
C ASN A 551 1.29 -10.88 -35.12
N SER A 552 1.46 -10.05 -36.18
CA SER A 552 1.36 -10.51 -37.56
C SER A 552 2.45 -11.52 -37.93
N VAL A 553 3.67 -11.35 -37.39
CA VAL A 553 4.76 -12.32 -37.57
C VAL A 553 4.43 -13.65 -36.89
N LEU A 554 3.93 -13.62 -35.67
CA LEU A 554 3.52 -14.82 -34.92
C LEU A 554 2.38 -15.58 -35.64
N GLU A 555 1.38 -14.87 -36.16
CA GLU A 555 0.31 -15.46 -36.96
C GLU A 555 0.83 -16.09 -38.26
N SER A 556 1.78 -15.41 -38.91
CA SER A 556 2.42 -15.94 -40.11
C SER A 556 3.28 -17.16 -39.80
N PHE A 557 3.97 -17.12 -38.65
CA PHE A 557 4.78 -18.24 -38.16
C PHE A 557 3.88 -19.43 -37.82
N GLN A 558 2.77 -19.22 -37.11
CA GLN A 558 1.78 -20.27 -36.84
C GLN A 558 1.28 -20.94 -38.14
N LYS A 559 0.97 -20.14 -39.16
CA LYS A 559 0.51 -20.67 -40.48
C LYS A 559 1.59 -21.45 -41.26
N SER A 560 2.85 -21.15 -40.99
CA SER A 560 3.98 -21.87 -41.58
C SER A 560 4.35 -23.18 -40.89
N LEU A 561 3.85 -23.37 -39.66
CA LEU A 561 4.03 -24.60 -38.91
C LEU A 561 2.98 -25.63 -39.38
N GLU A 562 3.42 -26.67 -40.06
CA GLU A 562 2.56 -27.81 -40.46
C GLU A 562 2.35 -28.82 -39.31
N ASP A 563 2.76 -28.47 -38.10
CA ASP A 563 2.74 -29.33 -36.90
C ASP A 563 1.41 -29.21 -36.17
N GLU A 564 0.63 -30.30 -36.13
CA GLU A 564 -0.65 -30.38 -35.43
C GLU A 564 -0.52 -30.32 -33.90
N ASP A 565 0.68 -30.48 -33.35
CA ASP A 565 0.94 -30.46 -31.92
C ASP A 565 1.53 -29.12 -31.43
N VAL A 566 1.53 -28.05 -32.26
CA VAL A 566 1.96 -26.71 -31.91
C VAL A 566 0.82 -25.72 -32.06
N ARG A 567 0.56 -24.91 -31.03
CA ARG A 567 -0.43 -23.81 -31.07
C ARG A 567 0.16 -22.51 -30.56
N ILE A 568 -0.03 -21.44 -31.34
CA ILE A 568 0.34 -20.08 -30.98
C ILE A 568 -0.94 -19.24 -30.91
N ILE A 569 -1.20 -18.66 -29.76
CA ILE A 569 -2.40 -17.88 -29.46
C ILE A 569 -2.00 -16.45 -29.22
N SER A 570 -2.30 -15.55 -30.15
CA SER A 570 -1.93 -14.14 -30.13
C SER A 570 -2.89 -13.25 -29.31
N THR A 571 -3.76 -13.86 -28.50
CA THR A 571 -4.70 -13.17 -27.61
C THR A 571 -4.61 -13.76 -26.21
N TYR A 572 -4.68 -12.92 -25.19
CA TYR A 572 -4.75 -13.40 -23.80
C TYR A 572 -6.20 -13.77 -23.44
N ASP A 573 -6.40 -14.98 -23.00
CA ASP A 573 -7.66 -15.50 -22.46
C ASP A 573 -7.40 -16.05 -21.05
N GLU A 574 -7.99 -15.42 -20.04
CA GLU A 574 -7.76 -15.78 -18.64
C GLU A 574 -8.20 -17.22 -18.33
N ALA A 575 -9.38 -17.62 -18.78
CA ALA A 575 -9.87 -18.99 -18.57
C ALA A 575 -8.98 -20.05 -19.26
N LEU A 576 -8.43 -19.69 -20.42
CA LEU A 576 -7.47 -20.55 -21.10
C LEU A 576 -6.11 -20.58 -20.37
N SER A 577 -5.70 -19.49 -19.73
CA SER A 577 -4.46 -19.48 -18.93
C SER A 577 -4.52 -20.45 -17.75
N HIS A 578 -5.65 -20.51 -17.05
CA HIS A 578 -5.90 -21.50 -16.01
C HIS A 578 -5.86 -22.93 -16.56
N LEU A 579 -6.47 -23.16 -17.72
CA LEU A 579 -6.50 -24.47 -18.34
C LEU A 579 -5.11 -24.91 -18.86
N ILE A 580 -4.30 -23.99 -19.41
CA ILE A 580 -2.91 -24.26 -19.80
C ILE A 580 -2.08 -24.66 -18.59
N LEU A 581 -2.16 -23.91 -17.49
CA LEU A 581 -1.44 -24.23 -16.24
C LEU A 581 -1.86 -25.61 -15.70
N ALA A 582 -3.16 -25.92 -15.73
CA ALA A 582 -3.67 -27.18 -15.23
C ALA A 582 -3.34 -28.38 -16.15
N GLY A 583 -3.30 -28.18 -17.47
CA GLY A 583 -3.08 -29.24 -18.45
C GLY A 583 -1.62 -29.46 -18.84
N ALA A 584 -0.74 -28.50 -18.62
CA ALA A 584 0.68 -28.62 -18.96
C ALA A 584 1.46 -29.45 -17.91
N ASP A 585 2.51 -30.11 -18.37
CA ASP A 585 3.51 -30.78 -17.53
C ASP A 585 4.72 -29.87 -17.24
N ILE A 586 5.03 -28.98 -18.21
CA ILE A 586 6.08 -27.97 -18.13
C ILE A 586 5.52 -26.62 -18.53
N ILE A 587 5.88 -25.58 -17.80
CA ILE A 587 5.64 -24.18 -18.22
C ILE A 587 7.00 -23.52 -18.50
N LEU A 588 7.19 -23.12 -19.76
CA LEU A 588 8.34 -22.31 -20.15
C LEU A 588 8.13 -20.86 -19.69
N CYS A 589 9.08 -20.38 -18.93
CA CYS A 589 9.07 -19.04 -18.38
C CYS A 589 10.11 -18.19 -19.15
N PRO A 590 9.69 -17.14 -19.88
CA PRO A 590 10.64 -16.19 -20.50
C PRO A 590 11.55 -15.57 -19.44
N SER A 591 10.99 -15.27 -18.28
CA SER A 591 11.71 -14.83 -17.09
C SER A 591 11.18 -15.52 -15.85
N PHE A 592 12.09 -16.01 -14.99
CA PHE A 592 11.73 -16.49 -13.65
C PHE A 592 11.35 -15.35 -12.69
N HIS A 593 11.66 -14.11 -13.07
CA HIS A 593 11.53 -12.92 -12.23
C HIS A 593 10.45 -11.95 -12.72
N ASP A 594 9.51 -12.42 -13.55
CA ASP A 594 8.36 -11.59 -13.92
C ASP A 594 7.38 -11.47 -12.74
N PRO A 595 7.36 -10.30 -12.06
CA PRO A 595 6.50 -10.12 -10.88
C PRO A 595 5.02 -9.95 -11.25
N LEU A 596 4.72 -9.67 -12.52
CA LEU A 596 3.35 -9.44 -12.99
C LEU A 596 2.62 -10.78 -13.18
N LEU A 597 3.21 -11.67 -13.95
CA LEU A 597 2.57 -12.96 -14.24
C LEU A 597 2.81 -14.01 -13.16
N GLN A 598 3.95 -13.96 -12.48
CA GLN A 598 4.35 -14.92 -11.44
C GLN A 598 4.27 -16.39 -11.92
N MET A 599 4.62 -16.62 -13.19
CA MET A 599 4.45 -17.92 -13.85
C MET A 599 5.12 -19.08 -13.13
N PRO A 600 6.34 -18.97 -12.59
CA PRO A 600 6.96 -20.08 -11.87
C PRO A 600 6.13 -20.55 -10.68
N HIS A 601 5.56 -19.66 -9.90
CA HIS A 601 4.75 -19.97 -8.73
C HIS A 601 3.41 -20.60 -9.11
N LYS A 602 2.74 -20.02 -10.11
CA LYS A 602 1.48 -20.55 -10.65
C LYS A 602 1.68 -21.93 -11.27
N ALA A 603 2.74 -22.13 -12.04
CA ALA A 603 3.08 -23.41 -12.63
C ALA A 603 3.21 -24.49 -11.56
N ILE A 604 4.03 -24.27 -10.53
CA ILE A 604 4.23 -25.22 -9.43
C ILE A 604 2.90 -25.50 -8.73
N LYS A 605 2.12 -24.47 -8.41
CA LYS A 605 0.83 -24.63 -7.72
C LYS A 605 -0.15 -25.49 -8.52
N TYR A 606 -0.12 -25.39 -9.85
CA TYR A 606 -0.92 -26.19 -10.76
C TYR A 606 -0.26 -27.53 -11.15
N GLY A 607 0.86 -27.87 -10.53
CA GLY A 607 1.54 -29.15 -10.78
C GLY A 607 2.22 -29.24 -12.15
N ALA A 608 2.75 -28.12 -12.65
CA ALA A 608 3.59 -28.05 -13.82
C ALA A 608 4.99 -27.54 -13.42
N ALA A 609 6.04 -28.05 -14.04
CA ALA A 609 7.41 -27.62 -13.76
C ALA A 609 7.74 -26.31 -14.48
N PRO A 610 8.17 -25.26 -13.80
CA PRO A 610 8.67 -24.07 -14.46
C PRO A 610 10.08 -24.33 -15.01
N VAL A 611 10.31 -23.98 -16.27
CA VAL A 611 11.60 -24.11 -16.95
C VAL A 611 11.94 -22.81 -17.66
N ALA A 612 13.17 -22.33 -17.56
CA ALA A 612 13.59 -21.10 -18.25
C ALA A 612 13.64 -21.31 -19.76
N LEU A 613 13.11 -20.34 -20.53
CA LEU A 613 13.11 -20.38 -22.00
C LEU A 613 14.52 -20.28 -22.57
N SER A 614 15.40 -19.46 -21.97
CA SER A 614 16.77 -19.23 -22.43
C SER A 614 17.79 -19.86 -21.49
N SER A 615 18.68 -20.68 -22.03
CA SER A 615 19.81 -21.27 -21.31
C SER A 615 20.96 -20.28 -21.04
N ASN A 616 20.90 -19.07 -21.56
CA ASN A 616 21.89 -18.02 -21.34
C ASN A 616 21.74 -17.34 -19.97
N ASN A 617 21.35 -18.11 -18.95
CA ASN A 617 21.29 -17.64 -17.57
C ASN A 617 22.71 -17.30 -17.07
N LYS A 618 23.17 -16.07 -17.35
CA LYS A 618 24.26 -15.43 -16.59
C LYS A 618 23.94 -15.26 -15.10
N TYR A 619 22.77 -15.73 -14.69
CA TYR A 619 22.23 -15.66 -13.32
C TYR A 619 22.58 -16.88 -12.46
N ASN A 620 23.46 -17.78 -12.93
CA ASN A 620 23.81 -19.04 -12.25
C ASN A 620 24.56 -18.89 -10.92
N SER A 621 24.75 -17.67 -10.41
CA SER A 621 25.46 -17.43 -9.15
C SER A 621 24.67 -16.68 -8.10
N VAL A 622 23.36 -16.47 -8.32
CA VAL A 622 22.53 -15.74 -7.36
C VAL A 622 21.93 -16.74 -6.37
N SER A 623 22.55 -16.86 -5.20
CA SER A 623 22.01 -17.60 -4.07
C SER A 623 20.83 -16.80 -3.48
N TRP A 624 19.63 -17.35 -3.62
CA TRP A 624 18.41 -16.77 -3.09
C TRP A 624 18.17 -17.33 -1.69
N ASN A 625 18.34 -16.52 -0.67
CA ASN A 625 18.01 -16.87 0.71
C ASN A 625 16.55 -16.62 1.08
N THR A 626 15.63 -16.69 0.12
CA THR A 626 14.19 -16.60 0.40
C THR A 626 13.57 -17.97 0.14
N GLY A 627 12.99 -18.59 1.15
CA GLY A 627 12.62 -20.02 1.19
C GLY A 627 11.85 -20.54 -0.01
N MET A 628 11.04 -19.71 -0.65
CA MET A 628 10.19 -20.09 -1.77
C MET A 628 10.87 -19.94 -3.13
N SER A 629 11.53 -18.83 -3.34
CA SER A 629 12.35 -18.62 -4.52
C SER A 629 13.51 -19.60 -4.54
N GLU A 630 14.04 -19.95 -3.38
CA GLU A 630 15.04 -20.98 -3.20
C GLU A 630 14.53 -22.34 -3.66
N TYR A 631 13.32 -22.76 -3.27
CA TYR A 631 12.74 -24.03 -3.72
C TYR A 631 12.63 -24.10 -5.25
N ILE A 632 12.10 -23.07 -5.89
CA ILE A 632 11.95 -23.04 -7.34
C ILE A 632 13.31 -23.04 -8.02
N MET A 633 14.25 -22.22 -7.54
CA MET A 633 15.58 -22.10 -8.12
C MET A 633 16.41 -23.37 -7.94
N THR A 634 16.40 -23.97 -6.75
CA THR A 634 17.15 -25.22 -6.49
C THR A 634 16.54 -26.41 -7.21
N SER A 635 15.23 -26.43 -7.34
CA SER A 635 14.51 -27.55 -7.95
C SER A 635 14.46 -27.48 -9.48
N PHE A 636 14.30 -26.27 -10.04
CA PHE A 636 13.99 -26.08 -11.46
C PHE A 636 14.83 -24.99 -12.14
N GLY A 637 15.48 -24.08 -11.39
CA GLY A 637 16.10 -22.87 -11.95
C GLY A 637 17.27 -23.13 -12.93
N ASN A 638 17.99 -24.22 -12.75
CA ASN A 638 19.10 -24.62 -13.62
C ASN A 638 18.74 -25.72 -14.62
N MET A 639 17.44 -26.11 -14.66
CA MET A 639 16.98 -27.20 -15.50
C MET A 639 16.70 -26.72 -16.92
N SER A 640 17.33 -27.34 -17.91
CA SER A 640 17.00 -27.12 -19.32
C SER A 640 15.72 -27.85 -19.72
N LEU A 641 15.05 -27.39 -20.80
CA LEU A 641 13.89 -28.06 -21.34
C LEU A 641 14.19 -29.50 -21.73
N SER A 642 15.35 -29.77 -22.32
CA SER A 642 15.75 -31.13 -22.68
C SER A 642 15.89 -32.04 -21.47
N GLU A 643 16.50 -31.56 -20.38
CA GLU A 643 16.63 -32.29 -19.12
C GLU A 643 15.27 -32.56 -18.49
N ALA A 644 14.36 -31.57 -18.50
CA ALA A 644 13.01 -31.73 -17.97
C ALA A 644 12.23 -32.83 -18.72
N LEU A 645 12.27 -32.80 -20.06
CA LEU A 645 11.67 -33.82 -20.91
C LEU A 645 12.27 -35.23 -20.65
N ASP A 646 13.60 -35.29 -20.50
CA ASP A 646 14.28 -36.54 -20.17
C ASP A 646 13.92 -37.08 -18.78
N GLN A 647 13.77 -36.20 -17.77
CA GLN A 647 13.37 -36.62 -16.44
C GLN A 647 11.93 -37.15 -16.41
N ILE A 648 11.00 -36.52 -17.12
CA ILE A 648 9.62 -37.00 -17.25
C ILE A 648 9.62 -38.40 -17.88
N ALA A 649 10.39 -38.60 -18.95
CA ALA A 649 10.41 -39.86 -19.67
C ALA A 649 11.09 -41.01 -18.90
N LYS A 650 12.20 -40.72 -18.19
CA LYS A 650 13.07 -41.73 -17.55
C LYS A 650 12.74 -41.99 -16.08
N ASN A 651 12.29 -40.94 -15.34
CA ASN A 651 12.14 -40.95 -13.88
C ASN A 651 10.77 -40.39 -13.44
N SER A 652 9.70 -40.81 -14.06
CA SER A 652 8.35 -40.32 -13.85
C SER A 652 7.92 -40.30 -12.36
N SER A 653 8.31 -41.30 -11.57
CA SER A 653 7.97 -41.36 -10.14
C SER A 653 8.61 -40.24 -9.33
N GLN A 654 9.93 -40.03 -9.48
CA GLN A 654 10.65 -38.94 -8.79
C GLN A 654 10.17 -37.57 -9.26
N TRP A 655 9.87 -37.43 -10.56
CA TRP A 655 9.29 -36.21 -11.10
C TRP A 655 7.95 -35.86 -10.42
N ASN A 656 7.05 -36.85 -10.35
CA ASN A 656 5.75 -36.67 -9.73
C ASN A 656 5.84 -36.32 -8.23
N GLU A 657 6.78 -36.95 -7.51
CA GLU A 657 7.02 -36.61 -6.10
C GLU A 657 7.51 -35.16 -5.94
N LYS A 658 8.44 -34.72 -6.75
CA LYS A 658 8.94 -33.36 -6.77
C LYS A 658 7.85 -32.34 -7.09
N ILE A 659 6.98 -32.63 -8.06
CA ILE A 659 5.83 -31.79 -8.40
C ILE A 659 4.84 -31.71 -7.23
N LYS A 660 4.51 -32.84 -6.62
CA LYS A 660 3.62 -32.89 -5.46
C LYS A 660 4.14 -32.08 -4.28
N ASP A 661 5.44 -32.23 -3.95
CA ASP A 661 6.07 -31.41 -2.91
C ASP A 661 5.94 -29.91 -3.23
N GLY A 662 6.18 -29.51 -4.48
CA GLY A 662 5.98 -28.12 -4.89
C GLY A 662 4.56 -27.61 -4.73
N MET A 663 3.57 -28.40 -5.08
CA MET A 663 2.15 -28.04 -4.94
C MET A 663 1.71 -27.81 -3.49
N THR A 664 2.40 -28.43 -2.51
CA THR A 664 2.10 -28.25 -1.08
C THR A 664 2.66 -26.94 -0.49
N LYS A 665 3.58 -26.28 -1.20
CA LYS A 665 4.18 -25.03 -0.71
C LYS A 665 3.14 -23.90 -0.68
N ASP A 666 3.23 -23.06 0.34
CA ASP A 666 2.39 -21.87 0.46
C ASP A 666 3.07 -20.67 -0.21
N PHE A 667 2.48 -20.20 -1.29
CA PHE A 667 2.94 -19.05 -2.08
C PHE A 667 2.08 -17.81 -1.85
N SER A 668 1.16 -17.83 -0.87
CA SER A 668 0.26 -16.71 -0.60
C SER A 668 0.97 -15.48 -0.06
N TRP A 669 0.27 -14.35 -0.09
CA TRP A 669 0.74 -13.12 0.55
C TRP A 669 0.97 -13.26 2.05
N GLY A 670 0.26 -14.20 2.71
CA GLY A 670 0.37 -14.48 4.14
C GLY A 670 1.56 -15.35 4.54
N ALA A 671 2.33 -15.84 3.60
CA ALA A 671 3.55 -16.63 3.83
C ALA A 671 4.79 -15.73 4.03
N GLU A 672 5.91 -16.10 3.45
CA GLU A 672 7.20 -15.45 3.64
C GLU A 672 7.19 -13.93 3.39
N CYS A 673 6.40 -13.46 2.41
CA CYS A 673 6.26 -12.02 2.14
C CYS A 673 5.75 -11.26 3.37
N TYR A 674 4.72 -11.78 4.01
CA TYR A 674 4.15 -11.19 5.23
C TYR A 674 5.14 -11.18 6.38
N ASP A 675 5.82 -12.29 6.63
CA ASP A 675 6.76 -12.45 7.75
C ASP A 675 7.92 -11.46 7.65
N ILE A 676 8.48 -11.28 6.44
CA ILE A 676 9.56 -10.32 6.19
C ILE A 676 9.09 -8.88 6.45
N HIS A 677 7.88 -8.51 6.00
CA HIS A 677 7.33 -7.18 6.24
C HIS A 677 7.03 -6.94 7.71
N LEU A 678 6.45 -7.92 8.41
CA LEU A 678 6.19 -7.82 9.85
C LEU A 678 7.50 -7.64 10.63
N ASN A 679 8.54 -8.40 10.28
CA ASN A 679 9.87 -8.25 10.85
C ASN A 679 10.47 -6.86 10.57
N ALA A 680 10.29 -6.34 9.35
CA ALA A 680 10.70 -4.98 9.01
C ALA A 680 10.01 -3.95 9.89
N TYR A 681 8.67 -3.98 10.00
CA TYR A 681 7.91 -3.05 10.82
C TYR A 681 8.28 -3.12 12.30
N THR A 682 8.45 -4.33 12.82
CA THR A 682 8.84 -4.55 14.23
C THR A 682 10.24 -3.99 14.51
N SER A 683 11.19 -4.23 13.61
CA SER A 683 12.56 -3.71 13.74
C SER A 683 12.62 -2.18 13.67
N ILE A 684 11.82 -1.58 12.79
CA ILE A 684 11.74 -0.12 12.64
C ILE A 684 11.13 0.55 13.86
N LYS A 685 10.12 -0.04 14.49
CA LYS A 685 9.46 0.53 15.67
C LYS A 685 10.40 0.61 16.88
N ASN A 686 11.36 -0.29 16.95
CA ASN A 686 12.33 -0.36 18.05
C ASN A 686 13.54 0.59 17.86
N LEU A 687 13.62 1.29 16.70
CA LEU A 687 14.59 2.35 16.42
C LEU A 687 14.08 3.71 16.92
#